data_01ae938847ce7739ddead5a3c7458711
#
_entry.id   01ae938847ce7739ddead5a3c7458711
#
_cell.length_a   1.000
_cell.length_b   1.000
_cell.length_c   1.000
_cell.angle_alpha   90.00
_cell.angle_beta   90.00
_cell.angle_gamma   90.00
#
_symmetry.space_group_name_H-M   'P 1'
#
loop_
_entity.id
_entity.type
_entity.pdbx_description
1 polymer ?
#
loop_
_entity_poly.entity_id
_entity_poly.type
_entity_poly.pdbx_seq_one_letter_code
_entity_poly.pdbx_strand_id
1 'polypeptide(L)'
;MAVLFQDRAFADDGLWLFNNPPAKQLKDKYHFTPTSAWLEHIQKSSVRVGRGGSGSFVSPDGLVLTNHHIGSDSLQKLSDPTHNYLADGFYAHTLSEEKQCPDLELNVLQSIQDVTERVNAAVPPSMNAGQAFLARNRVIADIERESQNTTGLHSEVVKLYGGGTYQLYRYKRYTDVRLVFAPEKRIAFFGGDPDNFEYPRFDLDICLFRAYENGQPAHVENYLKVNPQGPSEHDLVFVSGHPGHTNRQLTVSALTDLRDRVLPFQLQTLYRREVLLAAFGAHSLENQRRIDSDLFGIRNSRKRSDGQLATLLSSDFFAARVEDENAFRSELENQPALRPVLDSYNRIDQAENEMMKVLVSGFLLEGDWRRGGLGFDSRLFRIARTLVRAAVERPKPNGERLAEYRDSNRAPLELQLFSPAPIYDDVEELELSDSLTDLAARLGPEDSLVKQILAGKSPGERAHELVSGTKLKDVTVRHQLYEGGAAALEGYSDPMIALATLVDPAARRLRRVFEESSETEQGAYGQIARARFALKGNEIYPDATGTLRLSFGEVAGYEEDGKAVPAFTTFAGLYQRANDHQNREPFDLPPRWIDRHDKLNLGTRFNFVTTADVVGGNSGSPVVNEAGELVGLIFDGNIQSLAGDFAYSGEQSRSVAVDAAAIIEALDKMYDAKPLVDELVAGKPLSR
;
A
#
# COMPACT_ATOMS: atom_id res chain seq x y z
N MET A 1 28.21 -18.54 -10.85
CA MET A 1 28.20 -17.82 -12.13
C MET A 1 28.12 -16.35 -11.79
N ALA A 2 29.15 -15.58 -11.97
CA ALA A 2 29.17 -14.16 -11.58
C ALA A 2 28.25 -13.40 -12.54
N VAL A 3 27.11 -12.95 -12.06
CA VAL A 3 26.24 -12.04 -12.79
C VAL A 3 26.95 -10.70 -12.82
N LEU A 4 27.59 -10.42 -13.93
CA LEU A 4 28.18 -9.13 -14.23
C LEU A 4 27.04 -8.08 -14.33
N PHE A 5 26.92 -7.20 -13.36
CA PHE A 5 26.10 -5.98 -13.41
C PHE A 5 26.64 -4.96 -14.46
N GLN A 6 27.00 -5.42 -15.66
CA GLN A 6 27.66 -4.58 -16.65
C GLN A 6 26.76 -3.89 -17.68
N ASP A 7 25.43 -4.11 -17.67
CA ASP A 7 24.52 -3.44 -18.62
C ASP A 7 23.34 -2.69 -17.92
N ARG A 8 23.64 -1.85 -16.90
CA ARG A 8 22.64 -0.95 -16.33
C ARG A 8 22.16 0.16 -17.28
N ALA A 9 22.73 0.29 -18.47
CA ALA A 9 22.40 1.37 -19.39
C ALA A 9 21.04 1.22 -20.12
N PHE A 10 20.38 0.04 -20.03
CA PHE A 10 19.13 -0.26 -20.76
C PHE A 10 18.11 -1.07 -19.94
N ALA A 11 18.23 -1.14 -18.64
CA ALA A 11 17.22 -1.79 -17.80
C ALA A 11 15.97 -0.90 -17.69
N ASP A 12 14.76 -1.53 -17.63
CA ASP A 12 13.49 -0.83 -17.46
C ASP A 12 13.20 -0.51 -15.98
N ASP A 13 14.27 -0.38 -15.18
CA ASP A 13 14.16 -0.12 -13.76
C ASP A 13 13.73 1.31 -13.45
N GLY A 14 13.01 1.44 -12.33
CA GLY A 14 12.72 2.73 -11.75
C GLY A 14 11.24 3.05 -11.56
N LEU A 15 10.99 3.59 -10.39
CA LEU A 15 9.70 4.12 -9.96
C LEU A 15 9.75 5.65 -10.09
N TRP A 16 9.61 6.14 -11.32
CA TRP A 16 9.92 7.51 -11.70
C TRP A 16 8.85 8.51 -11.26
N LEU A 17 9.28 9.72 -10.96
CA LEU A 17 8.37 10.83 -10.65
C LEU A 17 7.75 11.38 -11.95
N PHE A 18 6.48 11.75 -11.91
CA PHE A 18 5.81 12.37 -13.06
C PHE A 18 6.42 13.70 -13.49
N ASN A 19 7.00 14.44 -12.56
CA ASN A 19 7.73 15.69 -12.83
C ASN A 19 9.23 15.49 -13.12
N ASN A 20 9.71 14.24 -13.11
CA ASN A 20 11.07 13.86 -13.54
C ASN A 20 11.03 12.46 -14.21
N PRO A 21 10.36 12.31 -15.38
CA PRO A 21 10.26 11.05 -16.08
C PRO A 21 11.60 10.68 -16.75
N PRO A 22 11.86 9.40 -17.05
CA PRO A 22 13.09 8.92 -17.69
C PRO A 22 13.11 9.20 -19.21
N ALA A 23 12.94 10.47 -19.61
CA ALA A 23 12.73 10.86 -21.00
C ALA A 23 13.86 10.44 -21.95
N LYS A 24 15.11 10.48 -21.48
CA LYS A 24 16.26 10.05 -22.27
C LYS A 24 16.24 8.53 -22.51
N GLN A 25 16.01 7.76 -21.48
CA GLN A 25 15.97 6.29 -21.53
C GLN A 25 14.83 5.81 -22.45
N LEU A 26 13.63 6.41 -22.32
CA LEU A 26 12.48 6.12 -23.17
C LEU A 26 12.77 6.45 -24.65
N LYS A 27 13.42 7.59 -24.90
CA LYS A 27 13.78 8.01 -26.28
C LYS A 27 14.83 7.09 -26.90
N ASP A 28 15.88 6.76 -26.14
CA ASP A 28 17.03 6.01 -26.66
C ASP A 28 16.67 4.53 -26.90
N LYS A 29 15.90 3.90 -26.00
CA LYS A 29 15.53 2.48 -26.07
C LYS A 29 14.27 2.24 -26.91
N TYR A 30 13.22 3.04 -26.69
CA TYR A 30 11.90 2.79 -27.23
C TYR A 30 11.44 3.80 -28.28
N HIS A 31 12.28 4.81 -28.59
CA HIS A 31 11.94 5.90 -29.51
C HIS A 31 10.67 6.69 -29.12
N PHE A 32 10.28 6.60 -27.84
CA PHE A 32 9.13 7.29 -27.28
C PHE A 32 9.57 8.52 -26.47
N THR A 33 8.84 9.62 -26.65
CA THR A 33 9.05 10.85 -25.86
C THR A 33 7.72 11.29 -25.28
N PRO A 34 7.49 11.11 -23.98
CA PRO A 34 6.23 11.52 -23.35
C PRO A 34 6.08 13.05 -23.41
N THR A 35 4.94 13.52 -23.93
CA THR A 35 4.60 14.94 -23.90
C THR A 35 4.08 15.35 -22.53
N SER A 36 4.17 16.65 -22.17
CA SER A 36 3.59 17.15 -20.93
C SER A 36 2.09 16.88 -20.84
N ALA A 37 1.36 16.95 -21.94
CA ALA A 37 -0.07 16.67 -21.99
C ALA A 37 -0.37 15.18 -21.72
N TRP A 38 0.45 14.27 -22.27
CA TRP A 38 0.36 12.84 -22.03
C TRP A 38 0.61 12.52 -20.54
N LEU A 39 1.69 13.07 -19.98
CA LEU A 39 2.02 12.88 -18.54
C LEU A 39 0.92 13.43 -17.63
N GLU A 40 0.40 14.62 -17.92
CA GLU A 40 -0.69 15.23 -17.15
C GLU A 40 -1.97 14.40 -17.23
N HIS A 41 -2.32 13.90 -18.43
CA HIS A 41 -3.48 13.04 -18.62
C HIS A 41 -3.37 11.76 -17.80
N ILE A 42 -2.26 11.03 -17.89
CA ILE A 42 -2.04 9.79 -17.11
C ILE A 42 -2.04 10.09 -15.61
N GLN A 43 -1.33 11.14 -15.17
CA GLN A 43 -1.30 11.55 -13.76
C GLN A 43 -2.71 11.79 -13.20
N LYS A 44 -3.52 12.56 -13.90
CA LYS A 44 -4.86 12.94 -13.43
C LYS A 44 -5.92 11.86 -13.63
N SER A 45 -5.64 10.85 -14.44
CA SER A 45 -6.48 9.65 -14.56
C SER A 45 -6.17 8.62 -13.48
N SER A 46 -4.97 8.65 -12.88
CA SER A 46 -4.53 7.69 -11.87
C SER A 46 -5.08 8.04 -10.49
N VAL A 47 -5.50 7.02 -9.75
CA VAL A 47 -6.19 7.16 -8.47
C VAL A 47 -5.47 6.37 -7.38
N ARG A 48 -5.22 6.98 -6.23
CA ARG A 48 -4.85 6.26 -5.00
C ARG A 48 -6.14 5.81 -4.33
N VAL A 49 -6.29 4.49 -4.17
CA VAL A 49 -7.48 3.86 -3.60
C VAL A 49 -7.22 3.54 -2.13
N GLY A 50 -7.96 4.17 -1.23
CA GLY A 50 -7.78 3.98 0.19
C GLY A 50 -6.35 4.27 0.66
N ARG A 51 -5.78 3.39 1.49
CA ARG A 51 -4.46 3.57 2.11
C ARG A 51 -3.31 2.90 1.36
N GLY A 52 -3.56 2.03 0.41
CA GLY A 52 -2.46 1.22 -0.13
C GLY A 52 -2.69 0.59 -1.50
N GLY A 53 -3.70 1.00 -2.24
CA GLY A 53 -3.98 0.52 -3.58
C GLY A 53 -3.94 1.62 -4.64
N SER A 54 -3.91 1.19 -5.88
CA SER A 54 -3.98 2.04 -7.07
C SER A 54 -5.27 1.75 -7.84
N GLY A 55 -5.62 2.64 -8.74
CA GLY A 55 -6.72 2.51 -9.69
C GLY A 55 -6.62 3.58 -10.74
N SER A 56 -7.60 3.63 -11.62
CA SER A 56 -7.74 4.72 -12.59
C SER A 56 -9.19 5.03 -12.90
N PHE A 57 -9.49 6.29 -13.19
CA PHE A 57 -10.73 6.63 -13.84
C PHE A 57 -10.75 6.05 -15.25
N VAL A 58 -11.88 5.41 -15.60
CA VAL A 58 -12.07 4.73 -16.87
C VAL A 58 -13.35 5.22 -17.60
N SER A 59 -14.00 6.23 -17.06
CA SER A 59 -15.12 6.93 -17.72
C SER A 59 -15.23 8.38 -17.26
N PRO A 60 -15.89 9.26 -18.04
CA PRO A 60 -16.12 10.65 -17.64
C PRO A 60 -17.08 10.79 -16.45
N ASP A 61 -17.85 9.75 -16.12
CA ASP A 61 -18.83 9.74 -15.02
C ASP A 61 -18.28 9.04 -13.77
N GLY A 62 -16.99 9.20 -13.51
CA GLY A 62 -16.34 8.84 -12.27
C GLY A 62 -16.18 7.34 -12.00
N LEU A 63 -16.32 6.47 -13.03
CA LEU A 63 -16.06 5.04 -12.89
C LEU A 63 -14.55 4.80 -12.68
N VAL A 64 -14.21 4.02 -11.66
CA VAL A 64 -12.82 3.69 -11.29
C VAL A 64 -12.61 2.20 -11.36
N LEU A 65 -11.59 1.77 -12.11
CA LEU A 65 -11.13 0.39 -12.17
C LEU A 65 -9.95 0.18 -11.21
N THR A 66 -10.02 -0.87 -10.41
CA THR A 66 -8.97 -1.35 -9.51
C THR A 66 -9.07 -2.86 -9.36
N ASN A 67 -8.29 -3.48 -8.45
CA ASN A 67 -8.35 -4.91 -8.18
C ASN A 67 -9.47 -5.30 -7.21
N HIS A 68 -9.92 -6.55 -7.32
CA HIS A 68 -10.82 -7.17 -6.34
C HIS A 68 -10.18 -7.19 -4.93
N HIS A 69 -8.90 -7.58 -4.83
CA HIS A 69 -8.23 -7.62 -3.54
C HIS A 69 -8.03 -6.22 -2.92
N ILE A 70 -7.93 -5.14 -3.72
CA ILE A 70 -7.95 -3.75 -3.22
C ILE A 70 -9.34 -3.37 -2.74
N GLY A 71 -10.39 -3.86 -3.40
CA GLY A 71 -11.78 -3.68 -3.00
C GLY A 71 -12.23 -4.57 -1.84
N SER A 72 -11.46 -5.60 -1.46
CA SER A 72 -11.86 -6.67 -0.55
C SER A 72 -12.34 -6.18 0.82
N ASP A 73 -11.68 -5.20 1.41
CA ASP A 73 -12.08 -4.58 2.67
C ASP A 73 -13.47 -3.92 2.55
N SER A 74 -13.74 -3.20 1.46
CA SER A 74 -15.06 -2.61 1.21
C SER A 74 -16.13 -3.66 0.96
N LEU A 75 -15.82 -4.70 0.18
CA LEU A 75 -16.70 -5.84 -0.06
C LEU A 75 -17.07 -6.55 1.25
N GLN A 76 -16.08 -6.82 2.11
CA GLN A 76 -16.30 -7.43 3.43
C GLN A 76 -17.15 -6.55 4.34
N LYS A 77 -16.90 -5.23 4.41
CA LYS A 77 -17.67 -4.27 5.22
C LYS A 77 -19.11 -4.12 4.75
N LEU A 78 -19.38 -4.27 3.46
CA LEU A 78 -20.72 -4.23 2.88
C LEU A 78 -21.48 -5.58 3.01
N SER A 79 -20.76 -6.66 3.27
CA SER A 79 -21.31 -8.00 3.39
C SER A 79 -22.01 -8.21 4.76
N ASP A 80 -23.04 -9.07 4.76
CA ASP A 80 -23.78 -9.50 5.92
C ASP A 80 -24.02 -11.02 5.88
N PRO A 81 -24.63 -11.63 6.90
CA PRO A 81 -24.87 -13.09 6.90
C PRO A 81 -25.72 -13.64 5.73
N THR A 82 -26.43 -12.75 5.02
CA THR A 82 -27.30 -13.11 3.89
C THR A 82 -26.69 -12.78 2.54
N HIS A 83 -25.68 -11.92 2.50
CA HIS A 83 -25.01 -11.45 1.29
C HIS A 83 -23.51 -11.37 1.50
N ASN A 84 -22.76 -12.28 0.94
CA ASN A 84 -21.30 -12.26 0.99
C ASN A 84 -20.71 -11.70 -0.32
N TYR A 85 -20.69 -10.38 -0.47
CA TYR A 85 -20.21 -9.71 -1.70
C TYR A 85 -18.75 -9.99 -2.01
N LEU A 86 -17.94 -10.33 -1.00
CA LEU A 86 -16.55 -10.73 -1.20
C LEU A 86 -16.45 -12.10 -1.88
N ALA A 87 -17.23 -13.07 -1.42
CA ALA A 87 -17.18 -14.43 -1.98
C ALA A 87 -17.98 -14.56 -3.29
N ASP A 88 -19.19 -13.98 -3.32
CA ASP A 88 -20.21 -14.22 -4.35
C ASP A 88 -20.20 -13.17 -5.47
N GLY A 89 -19.41 -12.09 -5.29
CA GLY A 89 -19.37 -10.96 -6.20
C GLY A 89 -20.57 -10.01 -6.03
N PHE A 90 -20.55 -8.93 -6.82
CA PHE A 90 -21.58 -7.92 -6.85
C PHE A 90 -21.68 -7.25 -8.23
N TYR A 91 -22.89 -6.92 -8.67
CA TYR A 91 -23.12 -6.09 -9.84
C TYR A 91 -24.36 -5.19 -9.63
N ALA A 92 -24.16 -3.88 -9.67
CA ALA A 92 -25.21 -2.87 -9.69
C ALA A 92 -25.67 -2.64 -11.14
N HIS A 93 -26.91 -3.01 -11.43
CA HIS A 93 -27.49 -2.80 -12.78
C HIS A 93 -27.93 -1.36 -13.02
N THR A 94 -28.09 -0.57 -11.95
CA THR A 94 -28.48 0.84 -11.98
C THR A 94 -27.67 1.65 -10.98
N LEU A 95 -27.58 2.97 -11.18
CA LEU A 95 -26.90 3.87 -10.23
C LEU A 95 -27.48 3.81 -8.80
N SER A 96 -28.78 3.51 -8.67
CA SER A 96 -29.43 3.39 -7.37
C SER A 96 -29.07 2.11 -6.59
N GLU A 97 -28.56 1.09 -7.28
CA GLU A 97 -28.07 -0.14 -6.66
C GLU A 97 -26.64 -0.07 -6.23
N GLU A 98 -25.88 0.94 -6.68
CA GLU A 98 -24.49 1.15 -6.28
C GLU A 98 -24.39 1.37 -4.77
N LYS A 99 -23.52 0.60 -4.09
CA LYS A 99 -23.44 0.58 -2.62
C LYS A 99 -22.35 1.50 -2.11
N GLN A 100 -22.71 2.45 -1.25
CA GLN A 100 -21.76 3.37 -0.64
C GLN A 100 -20.81 2.62 0.30
N CYS A 101 -19.51 2.76 0.04
CA CYS A 101 -18.45 2.23 0.88
C CYS A 101 -18.25 3.11 2.12
N PRO A 102 -18.25 2.55 3.35
CA PRO A 102 -18.37 3.36 4.57
C PRO A 102 -17.18 4.28 4.88
N ASP A 103 -15.97 3.93 4.46
CA ASP A 103 -14.73 4.64 4.83
C ASP A 103 -13.67 4.59 3.72
N LEU A 104 -14.09 4.34 2.48
CA LEU A 104 -13.22 4.38 1.31
C LEU A 104 -13.07 5.81 0.81
N GLU A 105 -11.84 6.21 0.51
CA GLU A 105 -11.54 7.46 -0.18
C GLU A 105 -10.70 7.23 -1.43
N LEU A 106 -10.87 8.08 -2.42
CA LEU A 106 -10.08 8.12 -3.64
C LEU A 106 -9.35 9.46 -3.72
N ASN A 107 -8.04 9.39 -4.00
CA ASN A 107 -7.18 10.58 -4.08
C ASN A 107 -6.53 10.66 -5.46
N VAL A 108 -6.69 11.80 -6.13
CA VAL A 108 -6.19 12.06 -7.49
C VAL A 108 -5.17 13.20 -7.46
N LEU A 109 -3.94 12.91 -7.85
CA LEU A 109 -2.85 13.89 -7.85
C LEU A 109 -3.09 14.99 -8.89
N GLN A 110 -3.25 16.23 -8.44
CA GLN A 110 -3.47 17.38 -9.29
C GLN A 110 -2.18 18.12 -9.66
N SER A 111 -1.28 18.30 -8.69
CA SER A 111 -0.02 19.02 -8.94
C SER A 111 1.08 18.63 -7.96
N ILE A 112 2.32 18.82 -8.42
CA ILE A 112 3.55 18.61 -7.65
C ILE A 112 4.32 19.95 -7.64
N GLN A 113 4.83 20.34 -6.47
CA GLN A 113 5.64 21.55 -6.30
C GLN A 113 6.85 21.26 -5.42
N ASP A 114 8.05 21.64 -5.86
CA ASP A 114 9.25 21.56 -5.02
C ASP A 114 9.17 22.56 -3.87
N VAL A 115 9.42 22.09 -2.64
CA VAL A 115 9.46 22.87 -1.41
C VAL A 115 10.74 22.61 -0.59
N THR A 116 11.73 22.00 -1.23
CA THR A 116 12.97 21.54 -0.61
C THR A 116 13.71 22.67 0.12
N GLU A 117 13.88 23.82 -0.54
CA GLU A 117 14.58 24.95 0.03
C GLU A 117 13.88 25.46 1.28
N ARG A 118 12.55 25.61 1.25
CA ARG A 118 11.75 26.07 2.37
C ARG A 118 11.83 25.13 3.57
N VAL A 119 11.79 23.81 3.35
CA VAL A 119 11.90 22.80 4.41
C VAL A 119 13.31 22.80 5.01
N ASN A 120 14.35 22.84 4.19
CA ASN A 120 15.73 22.80 4.65
C ASN A 120 16.14 24.09 5.39
N ALA A 121 15.65 25.25 4.98
CA ALA A 121 15.93 26.54 5.64
C ALA A 121 15.42 26.58 7.10
N ALA A 122 14.41 25.77 7.43
CA ALA A 122 13.87 25.70 8.80
C ALA A 122 14.74 24.88 9.77
N VAL A 123 15.73 24.12 9.26
CA VAL A 123 16.55 23.19 10.06
C VAL A 123 18.04 23.51 9.91
N PRO A 124 18.56 24.53 10.62
CA PRO A 124 19.98 24.86 10.60
C PRO A 124 20.82 23.73 11.24
N PRO A 125 22.09 23.55 10.81
CA PRO A 125 22.97 22.45 11.26
C PRO A 125 23.24 22.39 12.76
N SER A 126 22.98 23.49 13.50
CA SER A 126 23.19 23.58 14.95
C SER A 126 22.10 22.88 15.79
N MET A 127 21.00 22.48 15.19
CA MET A 127 19.91 21.79 15.91
C MET A 127 20.27 20.35 16.21
N ASN A 128 19.93 19.87 17.43
CA ASN A 128 19.91 18.44 17.71
C ASN A 128 18.72 17.75 17.01
N ALA A 129 18.71 16.42 16.97
CA ALA A 129 17.69 15.63 16.26
C ALA A 129 16.26 15.99 16.68
N GLY A 130 15.97 16.08 17.99
CA GLY A 130 14.63 16.44 18.48
C GLY A 130 14.20 17.85 18.07
N GLN A 131 15.10 18.82 18.11
CA GLN A 131 14.83 20.20 17.66
C GLN A 131 14.62 20.25 16.15
N ALA A 132 15.45 19.54 15.38
CA ALA A 132 15.34 19.44 13.93
C ALA A 132 14.01 18.80 13.51
N PHE A 133 13.62 17.70 14.15
CA PHE A 133 12.34 17.05 13.95
C PHE A 133 11.16 18.00 14.16
N LEU A 134 11.13 18.71 15.27
CA LEU A 134 10.05 19.67 15.58
C LEU A 134 10.01 20.83 14.60
N ALA A 135 11.17 21.40 14.25
CA ALA A 135 11.27 22.51 13.31
C ALA A 135 10.80 22.10 11.90
N ARG A 136 11.23 20.93 11.43
CA ARG A 136 10.81 20.36 10.14
C ARG A 136 9.31 20.09 10.10
N ASN A 137 8.79 19.47 11.15
CA ASN A 137 7.37 19.19 11.26
C ASN A 137 6.52 20.45 11.26
N ARG A 138 6.97 21.51 11.89
CA ARG A 138 6.28 22.81 11.93
C ARG A 138 6.21 23.43 10.53
N VAL A 139 7.33 23.51 9.82
CA VAL A 139 7.33 24.09 8.47
C VAL A 139 6.53 23.25 7.47
N ILE A 140 6.58 21.93 7.57
CA ILE A 140 5.75 21.02 6.75
C ILE A 140 4.26 21.28 7.01
N ALA A 141 3.85 21.31 8.27
CA ALA A 141 2.45 21.58 8.64
C ALA A 141 1.97 22.97 8.17
N ASP A 142 2.85 23.96 8.16
CA ASP A 142 2.53 25.31 7.64
C ASP A 142 2.38 25.29 6.11
N ILE A 143 3.27 24.61 5.38
CA ILE A 143 3.19 24.45 3.92
C ILE A 143 1.88 23.76 3.52
N GLU A 144 1.54 22.65 4.18
CA GLU A 144 0.32 21.87 3.90
C GLU A 144 -0.94 22.70 4.17
N ARG A 145 -1.01 23.38 5.33
CA ARG A 145 -2.13 24.23 5.70
C ARG A 145 -2.30 25.44 4.76
N GLU A 146 -1.23 26.14 4.41
CA GLU A 146 -1.26 27.25 3.46
C GLU A 146 -1.77 26.79 2.10
N SER A 147 -1.27 25.64 1.62
CA SER A 147 -1.71 25.05 0.35
C SER A 147 -3.20 24.68 0.39
N GLN A 148 -3.63 23.99 1.44
CA GLN A 148 -5.03 23.59 1.59
C GLN A 148 -5.97 24.80 1.67
N ASN A 149 -5.61 25.84 2.42
CA ASN A 149 -6.40 27.05 2.54
C ASN A 149 -6.50 27.83 1.21
N THR A 150 -5.45 27.78 0.40
CA THR A 150 -5.40 28.52 -0.87
C THR A 150 -6.09 27.75 -2.01
N THR A 151 -5.98 26.43 -2.03
CA THR A 151 -6.41 25.61 -3.16
C THR A 151 -7.69 24.81 -2.88
N GLY A 152 -8.03 24.59 -1.62
CA GLY A 152 -9.08 23.64 -1.21
C GLY A 152 -8.70 22.16 -1.38
N LEU A 153 -7.49 21.88 -1.88
CA LEU A 153 -7.03 20.51 -2.15
C LEU A 153 -6.33 19.92 -0.92
N HIS A 154 -6.49 18.63 -0.71
CA HIS A 154 -5.69 17.91 0.27
C HIS A 154 -4.21 18.01 -0.10
N SER A 155 -3.39 18.44 0.83
CA SER A 155 -1.98 18.78 0.59
C SER A 155 -1.08 17.98 1.52
N GLU A 156 -0.04 17.36 0.94
CA GLU A 156 0.90 16.47 1.62
C GLU A 156 2.33 16.81 1.16
N VAL A 157 3.24 17.05 2.11
CA VAL A 157 4.67 17.21 1.80
C VAL A 157 5.34 15.84 1.81
N VAL A 158 5.75 15.41 0.64
CA VAL A 158 6.40 14.11 0.41
C VAL A 158 7.92 14.25 0.51
N LYS A 159 8.52 13.39 1.33
CA LYS A 159 9.97 13.26 1.47
C LYS A 159 10.48 12.26 0.43
N LEU A 160 11.43 12.68 -0.39
CA LEU A 160 12.05 11.87 -1.43
C LEU A 160 13.57 11.77 -1.22
N TYR A 161 14.18 10.71 -1.79
CA TYR A 161 15.63 10.45 -1.70
C TYR A 161 16.14 10.46 -0.25
N GLY A 162 15.40 9.84 0.67
CA GLY A 162 15.76 9.79 2.08
C GLY A 162 15.80 11.15 2.79
N GLY A 163 15.24 12.22 2.21
CA GLY A 163 15.29 13.59 2.73
C GLY A 163 16.20 14.51 1.90
N GLY A 164 16.67 14.04 0.73
CA GLY A 164 17.40 14.87 -0.23
C GLY A 164 16.53 15.98 -0.82
N THR A 165 15.26 15.69 -1.08
CA THR A 165 14.27 16.64 -1.60
C THR A 165 12.91 16.48 -0.92
N TYR A 166 12.09 17.56 -0.99
CA TYR A 166 10.74 17.63 -0.47
C TYR A 166 9.82 18.21 -1.53
N GLN A 167 8.72 17.51 -1.81
CA GLN A 167 7.73 17.97 -2.80
C GLN A 167 6.35 18.04 -2.18
N LEU A 168 5.62 19.12 -2.45
CA LEU A 168 4.24 19.32 -2.05
C LEU A 168 3.33 18.71 -3.12
N TYR A 169 2.58 17.67 -2.77
CA TYR A 169 1.59 16.98 -3.58
C TYR A 169 0.21 17.49 -3.21
N ARG A 170 -0.62 17.83 -4.19
CA ARG A 170 -2.00 18.28 -4.00
C ARG A 170 -2.95 17.30 -4.63
N TYR A 171 -3.92 16.83 -3.85
CA TYR A 171 -4.87 15.80 -4.25
C TYR A 171 -6.31 16.32 -4.24
N LYS A 172 -7.07 16.03 -5.29
CA LYS A 172 -8.53 16.04 -5.24
C LYS A 172 -8.99 14.75 -4.58
N ARG A 173 -9.85 14.88 -3.56
CA ARG A 173 -10.36 13.76 -2.76
C ARG A 173 -11.82 13.50 -3.05
N TYR A 174 -12.21 12.22 -3.13
CA TYR A 174 -13.58 11.76 -3.21
C TYR A 174 -13.85 10.82 -2.03
N THR A 175 -14.91 11.06 -1.27
CA THR A 175 -15.29 10.30 -0.06
C THR A 175 -16.67 9.66 -0.16
N ASP A 176 -17.51 10.05 -1.15
CA ASP A 176 -18.67 9.27 -1.57
C ASP A 176 -18.22 8.35 -2.70
N VAL A 177 -17.82 7.13 -2.32
CA VAL A 177 -17.33 6.10 -3.25
C VAL A 177 -18.28 4.92 -3.15
N ARG A 178 -18.75 4.44 -4.29
CA ARG A 178 -19.72 3.35 -4.33
C ARG A 178 -19.22 2.16 -5.13
N LEU A 179 -19.52 0.97 -4.63
CA LEU A 179 -19.25 -0.30 -5.30
C LEU A 179 -20.21 -0.46 -6.47
N VAL A 180 -19.66 -0.74 -7.66
CA VAL A 180 -20.39 -0.95 -8.92
C VAL A 180 -20.34 -2.41 -9.32
N PHE A 181 -19.14 -3.02 -9.32
CA PHE A 181 -18.93 -4.39 -9.75
C PHE A 181 -17.74 -5.04 -9.04
N ALA A 182 -17.88 -6.30 -8.70
CA ALA A 182 -16.79 -7.20 -8.34
C ALA A 182 -17.16 -8.63 -8.77
N PRO A 183 -16.25 -9.41 -9.35
CA PRO A 183 -16.50 -10.84 -9.63
C PRO A 183 -16.48 -11.65 -8.34
N GLU A 184 -16.82 -12.92 -8.43
CA GLU A 184 -16.67 -13.89 -7.34
C GLU A 184 -15.19 -14.05 -6.97
N LYS A 185 -14.88 -14.16 -5.66
CA LYS A 185 -13.50 -14.33 -5.17
C LYS A 185 -12.75 -15.47 -5.84
N ARG A 186 -13.45 -16.61 -6.13
CA ARG A 186 -12.83 -17.79 -6.73
C ARG A 186 -12.24 -17.57 -8.12
N ILE A 187 -12.71 -16.57 -8.87
CA ILE A 187 -12.12 -16.17 -10.15
C ILE A 187 -11.23 -14.93 -10.02
N ALA A 188 -11.51 -14.07 -9.05
CA ALA A 188 -10.64 -12.92 -8.77
C ALA A 188 -9.29 -13.31 -8.14
N PHE A 189 -9.26 -14.45 -7.45
CA PHE A 189 -8.07 -14.99 -6.78
C PHE A 189 -8.02 -16.52 -6.99
N PHE A 190 -8.05 -16.92 -8.25
CA PHE A 190 -7.99 -18.33 -8.65
C PHE A 190 -6.61 -18.93 -8.35
N GLY A 191 -6.58 -20.12 -7.74
CA GLY A 191 -5.36 -20.75 -7.25
C GLY A 191 -4.95 -20.30 -5.85
N GLY A 192 -5.54 -19.24 -5.31
CA GLY A 192 -5.38 -18.81 -3.92
C GLY A 192 -3.94 -18.48 -3.52
N ASP A 193 -3.61 -18.67 -2.23
CA ASP A 193 -2.25 -18.43 -1.71
C ASP A 193 -1.15 -19.26 -2.40
N PRO A 194 -1.36 -20.52 -2.85
CA PRO A 194 -0.37 -21.25 -3.64
C PRO A 194 0.09 -20.50 -4.90
N ASP A 195 -0.83 -19.92 -5.68
CA ASP A 195 -0.51 -19.24 -6.93
C ASP A 195 -0.19 -17.73 -6.74
N ASN A 196 -0.35 -17.18 -5.53
CA ASN A 196 0.01 -15.80 -5.23
C ASN A 196 1.53 -15.57 -5.41
N PHE A 197 1.93 -14.50 -6.11
CA PHE A 197 3.31 -14.26 -6.57
C PHE A 197 3.90 -15.35 -7.47
N GLU A 198 3.05 -16.06 -8.21
CA GLU A 198 3.49 -17.05 -9.19
C GLU A 198 3.03 -16.66 -10.61
N TYR A 199 3.67 -17.25 -11.63
CA TYR A 199 3.25 -17.15 -13.02
C TYR A 199 3.61 -18.45 -13.73
N PRO A 200 2.75 -19.03 -14.60
CA PRO A 200 1.52 -18.47 -15.21
C PRO A 200 0.34 -18.31 -14.24
N ARG A 201 -0.43 -17.22 -14.41
CA ARG A 201 -1.55 -16.83 -13.57
C ARG A 201 -2.86 -16.78 -14.35
N PHE A 202 -4.02 -16.94 -13.65
CA PHE A 202 -5.36 -17.00 -14.27
C PHE A 202 -6.41 -16.30 -13.41
N ASP A 203 -6.21 -15.02 -13.12
CA ASP A 203 -7.07 -14.25 -12.22
C ASP A 203 -7.84 -13.14 -12.97
N LEU A 204 -9.13 -13.01 -12.68
CA LEU A 204 -9.92 -11.84 -13.01
C LEU A 204 -9.96 -10.89 -11.78
N ASP A 205 -8.80 -10.41 -11.36
CA ASP A 205 -8.68 -9.57 -10.19
C ASP A 205 -9.03 -8.11 -10.49
N ILE A 206 -10.33 -7.86 -10.64
CA ILE A 206 -10.89 -6.54 -10.95
C ILE A 206 -11.98 -6.14 -9.95
N CYS A 207 -12.12 -4.84 -9.71
CA CYS A 207 -13.22 -4.23 -8.99
C CYS A 207 -13.52 -2.86 -9.58
N LEU A 208 -14.79 -2.52 -9.73
CA LEU A 208 -15.24 -1.22 -10.20
C LEU A 208 -15.94 -0.48 -9.07
N PHE A 209 -15.46 0.72 -8.81
CA PHE A 209 -16.10 1.70 -7.97
C PHE A 209 -16.54 2.91 -8.79
N ARG A 210 -17.41 3.75 -8.23
CA ARG A 210 -17.72 5.05 -8.78
C ARG A 210 -17.57 6.14 -7.73
N ALA A 211 -16.87 7.21 -8.11
CA ALA A 211 -16.80 8.43 -7.33
C ALA A 211 -18.07 9.27 -7.51
N TYR A 212 -18.55 9.83 -6.42
CA TYR A 212 -19.73 10.72 -6.39
C TYR A 212 -19.36 12.09 -5.82
N GLU A 213 -19.99 13.13 -6.35
CA GLU A 213 -19.97 14.49 -5.83
C GLU A 213 -21.41 15.01 -5.75
N ASN A 214 -21.78 15.54 -4.59
CA ASN A 214 -23.14 16.08 -4.36
C ASN A 214 -24.28 15.09 -4.70
N GLY A 215 -24.05 13.80 -4.43
CA GLY A 215 -25.03 12.73 -4.65
C GLY A 215 -25.23 12.33 -6.12
N GLN A 216 -24.37 12.81 -7.03
CA GLN A 216 -24.34 12.43 -8.45
C GLN A 216 -22.98 11.83 -8.80
N PRO A 217 -22.88 10.96 -9.84
CA PRO A 217 -21.60 10.54 -10.37
C PRO A 217 -20.68 11.74 -10.63
N ALA A 218 -19.44 11.65 -10.20
CA ALA A 218 -18.48 12.72 -10.37
C ALA A 218 -18.11 12.88 -11.86
N HIS A 219 -18.15 14.10 -12.36
CA HIS A 219 -17.65 14.38 -13.71
C HIS A 219 -16.12 14.55 -13.68
N VAL A 220 -15.41 13.75 -14.48
CA VAL A 220 -13.96 13.79 -14.60
C VAL A 220 -13.52 14.04 -16.04
N GLU A 221 -12.58 14.97 -16.22
CA GLU A 221 -12.06 15.32 -17.54
C GLU A 221 -11.00 14.32 -18.03
N ASN A 222 -10.20 13.79 -17.08
CA ASN A 222 -9.12 12.86 -17.35
C ASN A 222 -9.51 11.45 -16.92
N TYR A 223 -9.64 10.55 -17.88
CA TYR A 223 -9.92 9.13 -17.70
C TYR A 223 -9.29 8.31 -18.83
N LEU A 224 -8.92 7.07 -18.55
CA LEU A 224 -8.30 6.17 -19.51
C LEU A 224 -9.37 5.43 -20.30
N LYS A 225 -9.33 5.52 -21.62
CA LYS A 225 -10.15 4.66 -22.48
C LYS A 225 -9.60 3.26 -22.46
N VAL A 226 -10.45 2.27 -22.31
CA VAL A 226 -10.06 0.87 -22.38
C VAL A 226 -9.88 0.44 -23.83
N ASN A 227 -8.70 -0.07 -24.17
CA ASN A 227 -8.46 -0.73 -25.43
C ASN A 227 -8.88 -2.20 -25.33
N PRO A 228 -9.97 -2.65 -25.96
CA PRO A 228 -10.51 -3.99 -25.79
C PRO A 228 -9.66 -5.08 -26.44
N GLN A 229 -8.60 -4.73 -27.13
CA GLN A 229 -7.68 -5.69 -27.74
C GLN A 229 -6.50 -6.07 -26.81
N GLY A 230 -6.30 -5.30 -25.73
CA GLY A 230 -5.12 -5.47 -24.87
C GLY A 230 -3.80 -5.19 -25.58
N PRO A 231 -2.65 -5.48 -24.97
CA PRO A 231 -1.32 -5.24 -25.56
C PRO A 231 -0.87 -6.44 -26.42
N SER A 232 0.11 -6.22 -27.29
CA SER A 232 0.83 -7.29 -28.00
C SER A 232 2.16 -7.60 -27.32
N GLU A 233 2.74 -8.75 -27.61
CA GLU A 233 4.10 -9.06 -27.18
C GLU A 233 5.09 -8.06 -27.82
N HIS A 234 6.03 -7.59 -27.00
CA HIS A 234 7.01 -6.55 -27.28
C HIS A 234 6.46 -5.11 -27.37
N ASP A 235 5.17 -4.89 -27.08
CA ASP A 235 4.67 -3.52 -26.95
C ASP A 235 5.30 -2.82 -25.73
N LEU A 236 5.68 -1.55 -25.90
CA LEU A 236 6.03 -0.68 -24.80
C LEU A 236 4.76 -0.35 -24.00
N VAL A 237 4.81 -0.57 -22.70
CA VAL A 237 3.73 -0.25 -21.78
C VAL A 237 4.23 0.56 -20.60
N PHE A 238 3.33 1.33 -20.01
CA PHE A 238 3.59 2.15 -18.83
C PHE A 238 2.66 1.74 -17.70
N VAL A 239 3.17 1.74 -16.47
CA VAL A 239 2.39 1.49 -15.26
C VAL A 239 2.37 2.77 -14.44
N SER A 240 1.17 3.27 -14.18
CA SER A 240 0.96 4.47 -13.36
C SER A 240 0.28 4.11 -12.05
N GLY A 241 1.01 4.17 -10.93
CA GLY A 241 0.46 3.71 -9.66
C GLY A 241 1.17 4.26 -8.43
N HIS A 242 0.76 3.76 -7.27
CA HIS A 242 1.20 4.23 -5.97
C HIS A 242 2.01 3.14 -5.25
N PRO A 243 3.24 2.82 -5.73
CA PRO A 243 4.09 1.82 -5.08
C PRO A 243 4.32 2.21 -3.61
N GLY A 244 4.12 1.25 -2.71
CA GLY A 244 4.08 1.50 -1.28
C GLY A 244 5.43 1.97 -0.73
N HIS A 245 6.39 1.06 -0.65
CA HIS A 245 7.71 1.36 -0.10
C HIS A 245 8.77 0.46 -0.68
N THR A 246 9.95 1.03 -1.01
CA THR A 246 11.16 0.28 -1.36
C THR A 246 12.33 0.67 -0.45
N ASN A 247 13.35 -0.17 -0.42
CA ASN A 247 14.53 -0.04 0.43
C ASN A 247 15.83 -0.09 -0.41
N ARG A 248 15.77 0.42 -1.64
CA ARG A 248 16.87 0.34 -2.61
C ARG A 248 18.06 1.22 -2.26
N GLN A 249 17.80 2.28 -1.48
CA GLN A 249 18.81 3.27 -1.09
C GLN A 249 19.39 3.06 0.31
N LEU A 250 18.93 2.02 1.03
CA LEU A 250 19.43 1.72 2.38
C LEU A 250 20.92 1.36 2.36
N THR A 251 21.62 1.73 3.43
CA THR A 251 23.00 1.32 3.70
C THR A 251 23.08 -0.16 4.03
N VAL A 252 24.25 -0.74 3.89
CA VAL A 252 24.52 -2.15 4.25
C VAL A 252 24.20 -2.41 5.72
N SER A 253 24.47 -1.46 6.63
CA SER A 253 24.13 -1.62 8.07
C SER A 253 22.61 -1.69 8.27
N ALA A 254 21.82 -0.80 7.66
CA ALA A 254 20.37 -0.83 7.74
C ALA A 254 19.76 -2.09 7.11
N LEU A 255 20.32 -2.59 5.99
CA LEU A 255 19.92 -3.88 5.41
C LEU A 255 20.24 -5.06 6.33
N THR A 256 21.36 -4.99 7.05
CA THR A 256 21.75 -6.01 8.05
C THR A 256 20.73 -6.07 9.19
N ASP A 257 20.34 -4.92 9.77
CA ASP A 257 19.33 -4.88 10.82
C ASP A 257 17.95 -5.36 10.31
N LEU A 258 17.61 -5.01 9.08
CA LEU A 258 16.38 -5.49 8.44
C LEU A 258 16.37 -7.02 8.30
N ARG A 259 17.49 -7.60 7.82
CA ARG A 259 17.68 -9.05 7.63
C ARG A 259 17.68 -9.82 8.95
N ASP A 260 18.45 -9.33 9.93
CA ASP A 260 18.79 -10.12 11.12
C ASP A 260 17.81 -9.91 12.29
N ARG A 261 17.05 -8.80 12.30
CA ARG A 261 16.21 -8.41 13.44
C ARG A 261 14.77 -8.12 13.01
N VAL A 262 14.54 -7.20 12.06
CA VAL A 262 13.20 -6.69 11.77
C VAL A 262 12.35 -7.74 11.06
N LEU A 263 12.82 -8.29 9.92
CA LEU A 263 12.07 -9.29 9.15
C LEU A 263 11.81 -10.58 9.93
N PRO A 264 12.78 -11.16 10.66
CA PRO A 264 12.50 -12.34 11.49
C PRO A 264 11.44 -12.08 12.56
N PHE A 265 11.47 -10.92 13.21
CA PHE A 265 10.46 -10.53 14.19
C PHE A 265 9.07 -10.36 13.54
N GLN A 266 9.00 -9.68 12.41
CA GLN A 266 7.77 -9.47 11.66
C GLN A 266 7.16 -10.80 11.18
N LEU A 267 7.97 -11.69 10.62
CA LEU A 267 7.53 -13.01 10.16
C LEU A 267 6.96 -13.86 11.29
N GLN A 268 7.59 -13.89 12.47
CA GLN A 268 7.04 -14.60 13.63
C GLN A 268 5.62 -14.09 13.97
N THR A 269 5.40 -12.78 13.92
CA THR A 269 4.09 -12.20 14.18
C THR A 269 3.08 -12.56 13.08
N LEU A 270 3.47 -12.49 11.81
CA LEU A 270 2.60 -12.82 10.67
C LEU A 270 2.19 -14.30 10.67
N TYR A 271 3.14 -15.22 10.86
CA TYR A 271 2.85 -16.66 10.97
C TYR A 271 1.88 -16.98 12.11
N ARG A 272 2.10 -16.39 13.28
CA ARG A 272 1.21 -16.59 14.43
C ARG A 272 -0.21 -16.10 14.13
N ARG A 273 -0.36 -14.90 13.57
CA ARG A 273 -1.66 -14.32 13.23
C ARG A 273 -2.38 -15.08 12.12
N GLU A 274 -1.63 -15.56 11.11
CA GLU A 274 -2.21 -16.41 10.07
C GLU A 274 -2.86 -17.66 10.65
N VAL A 275 -2.13 -18.38 11.53
CA VAL A 275 -2.66 -19.57 12.19
C VAL A 275 -3.89 -19.26 13.03
N LEU A 276 -3.85 -18.15 13.79
CA LEU A 276 -4.95 -17.71 14.64
C LEU A 276 -6.22 -17.45 13.83
N LEU A 277 -6.12 -16.61 12.79
CA LEU A 277 -7.28 -16.26 11.96
C LEU A 277 -7.77 -17.44 11.13
N ALA A 278 -6.88 -18.24 10.56
CA ALA A 278 -7.27 -19.46 9.82
C ALA A 278 -8.03 -20.45 10.70
N ALA A 279 -7.56 -20.67 11.96
CA ALA A 279 -8.25 -21.52 12.92
C ALA A 279 -9.65 -20.95 13.27
N PHE A 280 -9.76 -19.64 13.50
CA PHE A 280 -11.06 -19.00 13.75
C PHE A 280 -12.02 -19.15 12.56
N GLY A 281 -11.55 -18.87 11.35
CA GLY A 281 -12.35 -18.99 10.12
C GLY A 281 -12.87 -20.42 9.88
N ALA A 282 -12.07 -21.44 10.21
CA ALA A 282 -12.43 -22.84 10.03
C ALA A 282 -13.64 -23.30 10.89
N HIS A 283 -14.05 -22.54 11.91
CA HIS A 283 -15.19 -22.93 12.76
C HIS A 283 -16.55 -22.76 12.06
N SER A 284 -16.69 -21.78 11.16
CA SER A 284 -17.94 -21.56 10.41
C SER A 284 -17.72 -20.66 9.19
N LEU A 285 -18.64 -20.74 8.20
CA LEU A 285 -18.65 -19.83 7.05
C LEU A 285 -18.78 -18.36 7.47
N GLU A 286 -19.52 -18.07 8.54
CA GLU A 286 -19.67 -16.72 9.05
C GLU A 286 -18.36 -16.20 9.67
N ASN A 287 -17.64 -17.04 10.40
CA ASN A 287 -16.32 -16.68 10.92
C ASN A 287 -15.35 -16.39 9.77
N GLN A 288 -15.34 -17.26 8.75
CA GLN A 288 -14.53 -17.06 7.55
C GLN A 288 -14.86 -15.71 6.89
N ARG A 289 -16.14 -15.40 6.66
CA ARG A 289 -16.60 -14.14 6.08
C ARG A 289 -16.07 -12.91 6.84
N ARG A 290 -16.03 -12.98 8.18
CA ARG A 290 -15.61 -11.85 9.03
C ARG A 290 -14.13 -11.54 8.98
N ILE A 291 -13.28 -12.51 8.62
CA ILE A 291 -11.81 -12.38 8.66
C ILE A 291 -11.16 -12.54 7.28
N ASP A 292 -11.92 -12.75 6.24
CA ASP A 292 -11.40 -13.20 4.94
C ASP A 292 -10.42 -12.18 4.31
N SER A 293 -10.75 -10.89 4.38
CA SER A 293 -9.87 -9.81 3.90
C SER A 293 -8.61 -9.68 4.77
N ASP A 294 -8.74 -9.78 6.09
CA ASP A 294 -7.61 -9.68 7.02
C ASP A 294 -6.66 -10.87 6.86
N LEU A 295 -7.20 -12.08 6.74
CA LEU A 295 -6.41 -13.30 6.51
C LEU A 295 -5.65 -13.23 5.17
N PHE A 296 -6.30 -12.74 4.10
CA PHE A 296 -5.63 -12.49 2.82
C PHE A 296 -4.46 -11.51 2.99
N GLY A 297 -4.69 -10.37 3.64
CA GLY A 297 -3.66 -9.37 3.87
C GLY A 297 -2.46 -9.90 4.67
N ILE A 298 -2.70 -10.75 5.67
CA ILE A 298 -1.64 -11.39 6.47
C ILE A 298 -0.84 -12.38 5.63
N ARG A 299 -1.49 -13.25 4.86
CA ARG A 299 -0.82 -14.22 3.97
C ARG A 299 0.03 -13.53 2.93
N ASN A 300 -0.52 -12.50 2.28
CA ASN A 300 0.20 -11.71 1.29
C ASN A 300 1.43 -11.03 1.92
N SER A 301 1.28 -10.42 3.10
CA SER A 301 2.39 -9.78 3.82
C SER A 301 3.46 -10.77 4.24
N ARG A 302 3.06 -11.97 4.69
CA ARG A 302 3.98 -13.05 5.06
C ARG A 302 4.80 -13.51 3.86
N LYS A 303 4.15 -13.85 2.74
CA LYS A 303 4.83 -14.33 1.52
C LYS A 303 5.80 -13.29 0.96
N ARG A 304 5.39 -12.00 0.96
CA ARG A 304 6.28 -10.89 0.61
C ARG A 304 7.49 -10.80 1.56
N SER A 305 7.29 -10.86 2.88
CA SER A 305 8.36 -10.78 3.87
C SER A 305 9.31 -11.99 3.82
N ASP A 306 8.79 -13.19 3.51
CA ASP A 306 9.60 -14.38 3.25
C ASP A 306 10.53 -14.15 2.03
N GLY A 307 10.00 -13.62 0.92
CA GLY A 307 10.77 -13.28 -0.27
C GLY A 307 11.81 -12.19 -0.01
N GLN A 308 11.46 -11.15 0.75
CA GLN A 308 12.41 -10.11 1.18
C GLN A 308 13.56 -10.69 2.01
N LEU A 309 13.25 -11.55 2.99
CA LEU A 309 14.27 -12.18 3.82
C LEU A 309 15.15 -13.11 2.99
N ALA A 310 14.57 -13.91 2.09
CA ALA A 310 15.32 -14.77 1.19
C ALA A 310 16.28 -13.98 0.31
N THR A 311 15.86 -12.83 -0.23
CA THR A 311 16.72 -11.92 -1.00
C THR A 311 17.89 -11.41 -0.17
N LEU A 312 17.68 -10.95 1.05
CA LEU A 312 18.72 -10.43 1.92
C LEU A 312 19.67 -11.52 2.45
N LEU A 313 19.21 -12.77 2.50
CA LEU A 313 20.05 -13.94 2.84
C LEU A 313 20.88 -14.47 1.65
N SER A 314 20.56 -14.04 0.42
CA SER A 314 21.37 -14.37 -0.75
C SER A 314 22.76 -13.77 -0.61
N SER A 315 23.79 -14.63 -0.61
CA SER A 315 25.19 -14.21 -0.50
C SER A 315 25.61 -13.30 -1.65
N ASP A 316 25.15 -13.62 -2.88
CA ASP A 316 25.51 -12.88 -4.09
C ASP A 316 24.86 -11.49 -4.09
N PHE A 317 23.59 -11.41 -3.73
CA PHE A 317 22.90 -10.14 -3.58
C PHE A 317 23.57 -9.26 -2.53
N PHE A 318 23.82 -9.81 -1.35
CA PHE A 318 24.36 -9.04 -0.22
C PHE A 318 25.81 -8.59 -0.50
N ALA A 319 26.62 -9.45 -1.13
CA ALA A 319 27.98 -9.10 -1.54
C ALA A 319 27.99 -7.96 -2.58
N ALA A 320 27.09 -7.99 -3.56
CA ALA A 320 26.94 -6.91 -4.54
C ALA A 320 26.56 -5.58 -3.88
N ARG A 321 25.69 -5.59 -2.87
CA ARG A 321 25.32 -4.39 -2.10
C ARG A 321 26.52 -3.82 -1.32
N VAL A 322 27.34 -4.69 -0.71
CA VAL A 322 28.58 -4.28 -0.02
C VAL A 322 29.58 -3.67 -1.00
N GLU A 323 29.73 -4.26 -2.17
CA GLU A 323 30.63 -3.75 -3.21
C GLU A 323 30.19 -2.38 -3.73
N ASP A 324 28.88 -2.21 -4.04
CA ASP A 324 28.29 -0.94 -4.48
C ASP A 324 28.48 0.18 -3.43
N GLU A 325 28.26 -0.12 -2.14
CA GLU A 325 28.46 0.85 -1.07
C GLU A 325 29.94 1.23 -0.91
N ASN A 326 30.85 0.25 -0.94
CA ASN A 326 32.28 0.50 -0.85
C ASN A 326 32.83 1.30 -2.04
N ALA A 327 32.35 1.02 -3.25
CA ALA A 327 32.70 1.79 -4.44
C ALA A 327 32.27 3.27 -4.28
N PHE A 328 31.03 3.50 -3.85
CA PHE A 328 30.54 4.87 -3.63
C PHE A 328 31.27 5.60 -2.50
N ARG A 329 31.60 4.91 -1.40
CA ARG A 329 32.44 5.49 -0.32
C ARG A 329 33.82 5.88 -0.84
N SER A 330 34.44 5.08 -1.68
CA SER A 330 35.73 5.38 -2.30
C SER A 330 35.65 6.59 -3.24
N GLU A 331 34.56 6.75 -4.00
CA GLU A 331 34.30 7.96 -4.79
C GLU A 331 34.24 9.22 -3.91
N LEU A 332 33.55 9.13 -2.74
CA LEU A 332 33.47 10.24 -1.78
C LEU A 332 34.82 10.57 -1.16
N GLU A 333 35.65 9.57 -0.81
CA GLU A 333 37.01 9.78 -0.26
C GLU A 333 37.92 10.53 -1.22
N ASN A 334 37.79 10.25 -2.51
CA ASN A 334 38.61 10.84 -3.57
C ASN A 334 38.19 12.30 -3.90
N GLN A 335 37.05 12.77 -3.38
CA GLN A 335 36.58 14.14 -3.61
C GLN A 335 36.54 14.94 -2.30
N PRO A 336 37.51 15.85 -2.06
CA PRO A 336 37.62 16.59 -0.79
C PRO A 336 36.33 17.30 -0.36
N ALA A 337 35.55 17.85 -1.30
CA ALA A 337 34.29 18.53 -1.02
C ALA A 337 33.17 17.58 -0.55
N LEU A 338 33.22 16.29 -0.93
CA LEU A 338 32.21 15.29 -0.57
C LEU A 338 32.65 14.36 0.58
N ARG A 339 33.93 14.36 0.94
CA ARG A 339 34.47 13.52 2.02
C ARG A 339 33.68 13.61 3.34
N PRO A 340 33.18 14.80 3.78
CA PRO A 340 32.37 14.88 5.01
C PRO A 340 31.10 14.03 4.99
N VAL A 341 30.59 13.64 3.81
CA VAL A 341 29.41 12.77 3.67
C VAL A 341 29.64 11.37 4.22
N LEU A 342 30.91 10.92 4.31
CA LEU A 342 31.26 9.63 4.91
C LEU A 342 30.78 9.49 6.37
N ASP A 343 30.70 10.59 7.13
CA ASP A 343 30.15 10.58 8.49
C ASP A 343 28.65 10.22 8.53
N SER A 344 27.93 10.40 7.43
CA SER A 344 26.52 10.04 7.34
C SER A 344 26.26 8.54 7.57
N TYR A 345 27.18 7.68 7.16
CA TYR A 345 27.07 6.24 7.39
C TYR A 345 27.17 5.90 8.89
N ASN A 346 28.08 6.54 9.63
CA ASN A 346 28.19 6.35 11.07
C ASN A 346 26.93 6.87 11.82
N ARG A 347 26.36 7.95 11.34
CA ARG A 347 25.14 8.53 11.92
C ARG A 347 23.93 7.64 11.67
N ILE A 348 23.81 7.02 10.50
CA ILE A 348 22.77 6.02 10.20
C ILE A 348 22.92 4.82 11.12
N ASP A 349 24.15 4.26 11.22
CA ASP A 349 24.41 3.11 12.08
C ASP A 349 24.06 3.39 13.56
N GLN A 350 24.40 4.57 14.07
CA GLN A 350 24.02 4.98 15.42
C GLN A 350 22.51 5.09 15.62
N ALA A 351 21.79 5.68 14.64
CA ALA A 351 20.35 5.84 14.70
C ALA A 351 19.62 4.49 14.64
N GLU A 352 20.06 3.58 13.75
CA GLU A 352 19.54 2.21 13.68
C GLU A 352 19.77 1.46 15.01
N ASN A 353 20.96 1.56 15.60
CA ASN A 353 21.24 0.93 16.90
C ASN A 353 20.32 1.45 18.02
N GLU A 354 19.97 2.75 18.07
CA GLU A 354 19.01 3.26 19.05
C GLU A 354 17.61 2.72 18.79
N MET A 355 17.18 2.63 17.54
CA MET A 355 15.87 2.04 17.19
C MET A 355 15.78 0.57 17.55
N MET A 356 16.85 -0.21 17.29
CA MET A 356 16.86 -1.64 17.60
C MET A 356 16.75 -1.94 19.08
N LYS A 357 17.18 -1.05 19.99
CA LYS A 357 17.00 -1.21 21.45
C LYS A 357 15.53 -1.21 21.86
N VAL A 358 14.69 -0.51 21.11
CA VAL A 358 13.25 -0.35 21.41
C VAL A 358 12.33 -1.03 20.41
N LEU A 359 12.87 -1.80 19.46
CA LEU A 359 12.11 -2.44 18.38
C LEU A 359 10.89 -3.23 18.91
N VAL A 360 11.11 -4.16 19.82
CA VAL A 360 10.05 -5.05 20.32
C VAL A 360 9.02 -4.26 21.13
N SER A 361 9.47 -3.48 22.11
CA SER A 361 8.55 -2.68 22.96
C SER A 361 7.81 -1.61 22.15
N GLY A 362 8.48 -1.00 21.19
CA GLY A 362 7.88 -0.04 20.26
C GLY A 362 6.78 -0.67 19.42
N PHE A 363 7.05 -1.83 18.83
CA PHE A 363 6.06 -2.57 18.06
C PHE A 363 4.85 -2.98 18.93
N LEU A 364 5.07 -3.47 20.15
CA LEU A 364 4.00 -3.96 21.02
C LEU A 364 3.14 -2.84 21.61
N LEU A 365 3.69 -1.68 21.90
CA LEU A 365 3.00 -0.60 22.62
C LEU A 365 2.57 0.56 21.72
N GLU A 366 3.41 0.98 20.77
CA GLU A 366 3.09 2.07 19.83
C GLU A 366 2.54 1.56 18.50
N GLY A 367 3.03 0.43 18.05
CA GLY A 367 2.84 -0.07 16.71
C GLY A 367 3.97 0.40 15.78
N ASP A 368 4.17 -0.30 14.68
CA ASP A 368 5.14 0.11 13.66
C ASP A 368 4.55 1.22 12.81
N TRP A 369 4.76 2.46 13.23
CA TRP A 369 4.32 3.64 12.52
C TRP A 369 4.94 3.80 11.12
N ARG A 370 6.10 3.17 10.85
CA ARG A 370 6.73 3.14 9.53
C ARG A 370 6.06 2.12 8.59
N ARG A 371 5.46 1.06 9.12
CA ARG A 371 4.99 -0.11 8.35
C ARG A 371 3.55 -0.52 8.64
N GLY A 372 2.80 0.31 9.40
CA GLY A 372 1.39 0.05 9.69
C GLY A 372 1.12 -1.07 10.70
N GLY A 373 2.16 -1.55 11.42
CA GLY A 373 2.00 -2.51 12.50
C GLY A 373 1.23 -1.92 13.68
N LEU A 374 0.38 -2.71 14.30
CA LEU A 374 -0.49 -2.30 15.39
C LEU A 374 0.02 -2.88 16.70
N GLY A 375 0.26 -2.01 17.68
CA GLY A 375 0.69 -2.45 19.01
C GLY A 375 -0.33 -3.39 19.66
N PHE A 376 -1.60 -3.01 19.60
CA PHE A 376 -2.72 -3.86 19.96
C PHE A 376 -3.59 -4.06 18.73
N ASP A 377 -3.70 -5.27 18.25
CA ASP A 377 -4.53 -5.60 17.10
C ASP A 377 -5.99 -5.69 17.52
N SER A 378 -6.64 -4.54 17.50
CA SER A 378 -8.04 -4.34 17.84
C SER A 378 -8.49 -3.01 17.25
N ARG A 379 -9.58 -3.01 16.51
CA ARG A 379 -10.19 -1.80 15.98
C ARG A 379 -10.72 -0.91 17.09
N LEU A 380 -11.30 -1.51 18.14
CA LEU A 380 -11.80 -0.80 19.31
C LEU A 380 -10.67 -0.10 20.08
N PHE A 381 -9.50 -0.75 20.22
CA PHE A 381 -8.34 -0.11 20.83
C PHE A 381 -7.79 1.04 19.98
N ARG A 382 -7.74 0.90 18.65
CA ARG A 382 -7.34 2.00 17.75
C ARG A 382 -8.26 3.20 17.87
N ILE A 383 -9.58 2.98 17.94
CA ILE A 383 -10.58 4.04 18.15
C ILE A 383 -10.32 4.73 19.50
N ALA A 384 -10.16 3.97 20.58
CA ALA A 384 -9.88 4.50 21.92
C ALA A 384 -8.59 5.35 21.92
N ARG A 385 -7.49 4.82 21.37
CA ARG A 385 -6.21 5.55 21.27
C ARG A 385 -6.36 6.83 20.45
N THR A 386 -7.09 6.78 19.33
CA THR A 386 -7.35 7.95 18.50
C THR A 386 -8.08 9.04 19.28
N LEU A 387 -9.11 8.69 20.05
CA LEU A 387 -9.85 9.63 20.89
C LEU A 387 -8.98 10.23 22.00
N VAL A 388 -8.24 9.38 22.73
CA VAL A 388 -7.32 9.83 23.80
C VAL A 388 -6.26 10.78 23.25
N ARG A 389 -5.65 10.45 22.11
CA ARG A 389 -4.65 11.31 21.48
C ARG A 389 -5.26 12.58 20.89
N ALA A 390 -6.41 12.49 20.22
CA ALA A 390 -7.09 13.67 19.68
C ALA A 390 -7.39 14.72 20.75
N ALA A 391 -7.80 14.29 21.94
CA ALA A 391 -8.07 15.16 23.07
C ALA A 391 -6.84 15.98 23.52
N VAL A 392 -5.63 15.41 23.36
CA VAL A 392 -4.35 16.07 23.71
C VAL A 392 -3.76 16.86 22.53
N GLU A 393 -3.89 16.32 21.31
CA GLU A 393 -3.23 16.91 20.13
C GLU A 393 -4.01 18.07 19.53
N ARG A 394 -5.36 17.99 19.44
CA ARG A 394 -6.18 19.06 18.81
C ARG A 394 -6.01 20.45 19.45
N PRO A 395 -5.85 20.60 20.78
CA PRO A 395 -5.60 21.90 21.38
C PRO A 395 -4.22 22.52 21.07
N LYS A 396 -3.23 21.71 20.64
CA LYS A 396 -1.89 22.19 20.31
C LYS A 396 -1.88 22.99 19.00
N PRO A 397 -0.90 23.90 18.82
CA PRO A 397 -0.60 24.47 17.50
C PRO A 397 -0.37 23.37 16.45
N ASN A 398 -0.86 23.59 15.22
CA ASN A 398 -0.86 22.56 14.16
C ASN A 398 0.51 21.88 13.94
N GLY A 399 1.59 22.66 13.91
CA GLY A 399 2.95 22.16 13.73
C GLY A 399 3.57 21.44 14.95
N GLU A 400 2.89 21.41 16.09
CA GLU A 400 3.32 20.71 17.31
C GLU A 400 2.54 19.40 17.55
N ARG A 401 1.53 19.16 16.71
CA ARG A 401 0.74 17.92 16.76
C ARG A 401 1.50 16.75 16.16
N LEU A 402 1.15 15.56 16.61
CA LEU A 402 1.52 14.34 15.88
C LEU A 402 0.97 14.42 14.45
N ALA A 403 1.71 13.89 13.49
CA ALA A 403 1.43 14.06 12.06
C ALA A 403 -0.02 13.69 11.68
N GLU A 404 -0.54 12.61 12.23
CA GLU A 404 -1.89 12.10 11.99
C GLU A 404 -3.02 12.99 12.55
N TYR A 405 -2.70 13.95 13.44
CA TYR A 405 -3.66 14.91 14.04
C TYR A 405 -3.52 16.33 13.49
N ARG A 406 -2.70 16.55 12.47
CA ARG A 406 -2.59 17.84 11.78
C ARG A 406 -3.87 18.15 11.01
N ASP A 407 -4.06 19.44 10.73
CA ASP A 407 -5.23 19.92 10.00
C ASP A 407 -5.36 19.26 8.60
N SER A 408 -4.23 19.01 7.93
CA SER A 408 -4.18 18.29 6.63
C SER A 408 -4.73 16.87 6.71
N ASN A 409 -4.55 16.18 7.85
CA ASN A 409 -4.96 14.80 8.05
C ASN A 409 -6.28 14.64 8.83
N ARG A 410 -6.92 15.75 9.21
CA ARG A 410 -8.14 15.73 10.00
C ARG A 410 -9.28 14.97 9.31
N ALA A 411 -9.56 15.27 8.06
CA ALA A 411 -10.67 14.67 7.36
C ALA A 411 -10.49 13.16 7.06
N PRO A 412 -9.29 12.64 6.65
CA PRO A 412 -9.01 11.21 6.62
C PRO A 412 -9.15 10.53 7.98
N LEU A 413 -8.69 11.15 9.06
CA LEU A 413 -8.82 10.62 10.42
C LEU A 413 -10.30 10.48 10.82
N GLU A 414 -11.10 11.52 10.61
CA GLU A 414 -12.53 11.54 10.93
C GLU A 414 -13.32 10.51 10.11
N LEU A 415 -13.00 10.35 8.82
CA LEU A 415 -13.61 9.34 7.95
C LEU A 415 -13.44 7.93 8.52
N GLN A 416 -12.25 7.61 9.01
CA GLN A 416 -11.96 6.30 9.64
C GLN A 416 -12.57 6.19 11.04
N LEU A 417 -12.45 7.23 11.86
CA LEU A 417 -12.94 7.23 13.25
C LEU A 417 -14.47 7.07 13.30
N PHE A 418 -15.18 7.67 12.36
CA PHE A 418 -16.64 7.66 12.32
C PHE A 418 -17.23 6.65 11.34
N SER A 419 -16.40 5.74 10.83
CA SER A 419 -16.87 4.67 9.95
C SER A 419 -17.95 3.82 10.64
N PRO A 420 -19.14 3.65 10.01
CA PRO A 420 -20.20 2.79 10.51
C PRO A 420 -19.98 1.30 10.20
N ALA A 421 -18.83 0.93 9.62
CA ALA A 421 -18.52 -0.45 9.30
C ALA A 421 -18.63 -1.36 10.53
N PRO A 422 -19.14 -2.61 10.39
CA PRO A 422 -19.36 -3.50 11.50
C PRO A 422 -18.08 -3.82 12.26
N ILE A 423 -18.20 -3.97 13.58
CA ILE A 423 -17.16 -4.42 14.50
C ILE A 423 -17.69 -5.67 15.20
N TYR A 424 -16.98 -6.78 15.08
CA TYR A 424 -17.39 -8.08 15.58
C TYR A 424 -16.66 -8.39 16.89
N ASP A 425 -17.42 -8.60 17.98
CA ASP A 425 -16.86 -8.81 19.33
C ASP A 425 -15.95 -10.02 19.39
N ASP A 426 -16.33 -11.12 18.76
CA ASP A 426 -15.57 -12.36 18.73
C ASP A 426 -14.21 -12.20 18.01
N VAL A 427 -14.15 -11.43 16.92
CA VAL A 427 -12.89 -11.10 16.21
C VAL A 427 -12.03 -10.16 17.07
N GLU A 428 -12.63 -9.10 17.63
CA GLU A 428 -11.93 -8.16 18.52
C GLU A 428 -11.33 -8.86 19.75
N GLU A 429 -12.12 -9.76 20.40
CA GLU A 429 -11.64 -10.55 21.55
C GLU A 429 -10.47 -11.48 21.17
N LEU A 430 -10.57 -12.14 20.02
CA LEU A 430 -9.55 -13.02 19.49
C LEU A 430 -8.23 -12.28 19.27
N GLU A 431 -8.26 -11.20 18.50
CA GLU A 431 -7.08 -10.43 18.11
C GLU A 431 -6.47 -9.69 19.31
N LEU A 432 -7.29 -9.09 20.17
CA LEU A 432 -6.82 -8.42 21.37
C LEU A 432 -6.22 -9.42 22.39
N SER A 433 -6.82 -10.60 22.57
CA SER A 433 -6.29 -11.66 23.44
C SER A 433 -4.91 -12.14 22.94
N ASP A 434 -4.75 -12.31 21.64
CA ASP A 434 -3.47 -12.67 21.05
C ASP A 434 -2.42 -11.57 21.26
N SER A 435 -2.78 -10.30 21.06
CA SER A 435 -1.88 -9.16 21.28
C SER A 435 -1.44 -9.04 22.74
N LEU A 436 -2.37 -9.24 23.69
CA LEU A 436 -2.07 -9.24 25.12
C LEU A 436 -1.18 -10.43 25.53
N THR A 437 -1.37 -11.59 24.89
CA THR A 437 -0.54 -12.77 25.11
C THR A 437 0.89 -12.52 24.63
N ASP A 438 1.07 -11.97 23.43
CA ASP A 438 2.38 -11.65 22.88
C ASP A 438 3.09 -10.56 23.70
N LEU A 439 2.35 -9.55 24.15
CA LEU A 439 2.86 -8.52 25.06
C LEU A 439 3.43 -9.13 26.34
N ALA A 440 2.66 -10.00 27.01
CA ALA A 440 3.07 -10.65 28.26
C ALA A 440 4.24 -11.61 28.04
N ALA A 441 4.27 -12.34 26.93
CA ALA A 441 5.34 -13.26 26.61
C ALA A 441 6.68 -12.55 26.33
N ARG A 442 6.66 -11.41 25.66
CA ARG A 442 7.86 -10.70 25.20
C ARG A 442 8.41 -9.69 26.21
N LEU A 443 7.53 -8.95 26.92
CA LEU A 443 7.96 -8.00 27.95
C LEU A 443 8.13 -8.68 29.32
N GLY A 444 7.53 -9.84 29.48
CA GLY A 444 7.57 -10.64 30.70
C GLY A 444 6.39 -10.36 31.65
N PRO A 445 5.90 -11.40 32.37
CA PRO A 445 4.74 -11.29 33.25
C PRO A 445 5.02 -10.43 34.49
N GLU A 446 6.29 -10.21 34.83
CA GLU A 446 6.71 -9.38 35.96
C GLU A 446 6.83 -7.88 35.61
N ASP A 447 6.78 -7.52 34.34
CA ASP A 447 6.79 -6.12 33.92
C ASP A 447 5.60 -5.35 34.51
N SER A 448 5.88 -4.15 35.05
CA SER A 448 4.90 -3.37 35.81
C SER A 448 3.75 -2.88 34.91
N LEU A 449 4.05 -2.56 33.64
CA LEU A 449 3.01 -2.12 32.69
C LEU A 449 2.16 -3.32 32.24
N VAL A 450 2.77 -4.47 31.99
CA VAL A 450 2.04 -5.72 31.68
C VAL A 450 1.07 -6.07 32.81
N LYS A 451 1.50 -6.02 34.08
CA LYS A 451 0.63 -6.25 35.24
C LYS A 451 -0.56 -5.29 35.28
N GLN A 452 -0.34 -4.00 35.00
CA GLN A 452 -1.41 -3.01 34.97
C GLN A 452 -2.36 -3.24 33.81
N ILE A 453 -1.85 -3.57 32.62
CA ILE A 453 -2.66 -3.86 31.41
C ILE A 453 -3.56 -5.08 31.65
N LEU A 454 -3.00 -6.17 32.18
CA LEU A 454 -3.73 -7.42 32.44
C LEU A 454 -4.65 -7.32 33.69
N ALA A 455 -4.38 -6.41 34.59
CA ALA A 455 -5.18 -6.19 35.82
C ALA A 455 -5.47 -7.48 36.62
N GLY A 456 -4.51 -8.39 36.68
CA GLY A 456 -4.61 -9.66 37.39
C GLY A 456 -5.42 -10.75 36.68
N LYS A 457 -5.76 -10.56 35.41
CA LYS A 457 -6.54 -11.49 34.57
C LYS A 457 -5.64 -12.18 33.55
N SER A 458 -6.14 -13.28 33.01
CA SER A 458 -5.52 -13.87 31.80
C SER A 458 -5.76 -12.94 30.58
N PRO A 459 -4.92 -13.01 29.54
CA PRO A 459 -5.13 -12.24 28.32
C PRO A 459 -6.54 -12.36 27.72
N GLY A 460 -7.10 -13.58 27.68
CA GLY A 460 -8.46 -13.82 27.18
C GLY A 460 -9.55 -13.17 28.05
N GLU A 461 -9.50 -13.35 29.38
CA GLU A 461 -10.45 -12.71 30.29
C GLU A 461 -10.36 -11.17 30.20
N ARG A 462 -9.14 -10.64 30.05
CA ARG A 462 -8.94 -9.20 29.91
C ARG A 462 -9.47 -8.67 28.58
N ALA A 463 -9.23 -9.37 27.47
CA ALA A 463 -9.80 -9.01 26.16
C ALA A 463 -11.32 -9.01 26.20
N HIS A 464 -11.95 -10.07 26.74
CA HIS A 464 -13.40 -10.13 26.89
C HIS A 464 -13.96 -8.97 27.71
N GLU A 465 -13.35 -8.64 28.86
CA GLU A 465 -13.77 -7.51 29.69
C GLU A 465 -13.71 -6.17 28.91
N LEU A 466 -12.62 -5.95 28.17
CA LEU A 466 -12.38 -4.72 27.42
C LEU A 466 -13.39 -4.56 26.29
N VAL A 467 -13.62 -5.64 25.51
CA VAL A 467 -14.49 -5.63 24.34
C VAL A 467 -15.97 -5.58 24.74
N SER A 468 -16.39 -6.38 25.73
CA SER A 468 -17.77 -6.39 26.19
C SER A 468 -18.15 -5.12 26.96
N GLY A 469 -17.18 -4.49 27.65
CA GLY A 469 -17.41 -3.30 28.46
C GLY A 469 -17.37 -1.97 27.69
N THR A 470 -16.81 -1.92 26.50
CA THR A 470 -16.69 -0.66 25.74
C THR A 470 -17.95 -0.30 24.98
N LYS A 471 -18.24 1.00 24.87
CA LYS A 471 -19.31 1.57 24.05
C LYS A 471 -18.81 2.14 22.72
N LEU A 472 -17.55 1.96 22.39
CA LEU A 472 -16.94 2.56 21.20
C LEU A 472 -17.38 1.94 19.86
N LYS A 473 -18.20 0.90 19.88
CA LYS A 473 -18.92 0.41 18.69
C LYS A 473 -19.93 1.42 18.17
N ASP A 474 -20.51 2.23 19.05
CA ASP A 474 -21.47 3.27 18.69
C ASP A 474 -20.76 4.51 18.13
N VAL A 475 -21.05 4.84 16.87
CA VAL A 475 -20.49 6.01 16.17
C VAL A 475 -20.89 7.31 16.87
N THR A 476 -22.09 7.37 17.46
CA THR A 476 -22.57 8.56 18.19
C THR A 476 -21.71 8.84 19.42
N VAL A 477 -21.33 7.77 20.14
CA VAL A 477 -20.40 7.88 21.28
C VAL A 477 -19.03 8.39 20.83
N ARG A 478 -18.51 7.88 19.69
CA ARG A 478 -17.23 8.36 19.14
C ARG A 478 -17.28 9.86 18.82
N HIS A 479 -18.35 10.33 18.18
CA HIS A 479 -18.56 11.76 17.89
C HIS A 479 -18.59 12.59 19.18
N GLN A 480 -19.38 12.17 20.17
CA GLN A 480 -19.49 12.91 21.44
C GLN A 480 -18.12 13.04 22.15
N LEU A 481 -17.34 11.95 22.21
CA LEU A 481 -16.02 11.95 22.84
C LEU A 481 -15.00 12.77 22.05
N TYR A 482 -15.02 12.68 20.72
CA TYR A 482 -14.12 13.42 19.86
C TYR A 482 -14.36 14.93 19.92
N GLU A 483 -15.63 15.36 19.85
CA GLU A 483 -15.98 16.78 19.90
C GLU A 483 -15.80 17.36 21.31
N GLY A 484 -16.17 16.61 22.35
CA GLY A 484 -16.01 17.02 23.73
C GLY A 484 -14.57 17.03 24.26
N GLY A 485 -13.64 16.34 23.54
CA GLY A 485 -12.21 16.34 23.85
C GLY A 485 -11.86 15.89 25.25
N ALA A 486 -10.87 16.52 25.89
CA ALA A 486 -10.39 16.13 27.22
C ALA A 486 -11.50 16.14 28.29
N ALA A 487 -12.36 17.15 28.26
CA ALA A 487 -13.45 17.28 29.23
C ALA A 487 -14.48 16.14 29.15
N ALA A 488 -14.77 15.65 27.93
CA ALA A 488 -15.67 14.51 27.76
C ALA A 488 -15.03 13.18 28.20
N LEU A 489 -13.70 13.04 28.01
CA LEU A 489 -12.99 11.83 28.40
C LEU A 489 -12.75 11.73 29.92
N GLU A 490 -12.52 12.86 30.60
CA GLU A 490 -12.20 12.89 32.03
C GLU A 490 -13.29 12.24 32.91
N GLY A 491 -14.55 12.36 32.55
CA GLY A 491 -15.69 11.77 33.27
C GLY A 491 -16.24 10.47 32.65
N TYR A 492 -15.64 9.97 31.56
CA TYR A 492 -16.19 8.86 30.80
C TYR A 492 -15.60 7.52 31.24
N SER A 493 -16.44 6.68 31.84
CA SER A 493 -16.04 5.35 32.30
C SER A 493 -16.19 4.33 31.17
N ASP A 494 -15.07 3.99 30.51
CA ASP A 494 -14.98 2.99 29.46
C ASP A 494 -13.65 2.23 29.58
N PRO A 495 -13.66 0.88 29.65
CA PRO A 495 -12.45 0.11 29.90
C PRO A 495 -11.42 0.19 28.76
N MET A 496 -11.86 0.36 27.51
CA MET A 496 -10.95 0.49 26.36
C MET A 496 -10.26 1.85 26.34
N ILE A 497 -10.99 2.93 26.68
CA ILE A 497 -10.43 4.28 26.88
C ILE A 497 -9.43 4.26 28.03
N ALA A 498 -9.73 3.58 29.14
CA ALA A 498 -8.83 3.44 30.28
C ALA A 498 -7.53 2.71 29.89
N LEU A 499 -7.62 1.62 29.12
CA LEU A 499 -6.47 0.92 28.59
C LEU A 499 -5.62 1.82 27.68
N ALA A 500 -6.24 2.52 26.74
CA ALA A 500 -5.53 3.41 25.83
C ALA A 500 -4.82 4.55 26.59
N THR A 501 -5.47 5.11 27.61
CA THR A 501 -4.88 6.14 28.48
C THR A 501 -3.70 5.62 29.29
N LEU A 502 -3.79 4.39 29.81
CA LEU A 502 -2.71 3.72 30.56
C LEU A 502 -1.46 3.50 29.70
N VAL A 503 -1.65 3.07 28.45
CA VAL A 503 -0.55 2.69 27.54
C VAL A 503 0.11 3.90 26.89
N ASP A 504 -0.63 4.98 26.61
CA ASP A 504 -0.19 6.11 25.77
C ASP A 504 1.11 6.79 26.26
N PRO A 505 1.37 7.00 27.57
CA PRO A 505 2.64 7.60 28.01
C PRO A 505 3.87 6.77 27.67
N ALA A 506 3.78 5.44 27.77
CA ALA A 506 4.88 4.53 27.41
C ALA A 506 5.06 4.50 25.88
N ALA A 507 3.98 4.36 25.16
CA ALA A 507 3.96 4.38 23.69
C ALA A 507 4.57 5.67 23.13
N ARG A 508 4.21 6.84 23.65
CA ARG A 508 4.81 8.13 23.25
C ARG A 508 6.31 8.25 23.54
N ARG A 509 6.81 7.65 24.62
CA ARG A 509 8.26 7.62 24.89
C ARG A 509 9.01 6.83 23.83
N LEU A 510 8.49 5.66 23.46
CA LEU A 510 9.06 4.82 22.41
C LEU A 510 9.01 5.51 21.05
N ARG A 511 7.86 6.09 20.69
CA ARG A 511 7.69 6.86 19.48
C ARG A 511 8.73 7.99 19.36
N ARG A 512 9.04 8.68 20.44
CA ARG A 512 10.06 9.76 20.42
C ARG A 512 11.44 9.22 20.03
N VAL A 513 11.83 8.04 20.50
CA VAL A 513 13.10 7.40 20.08
C VAL A 513 13.10 7.17 18.57
N PHE A 514 12.00 6.64 18.02
CA PHE A 514 11.88 6.43 16.58
C PHE A 514 11.91 7.75 15.80
N GLU A 515 11.23 8.80 16.27
CA GLU A 515 11.17 10.11 15.61
C GLU A 515 12.54 10.80 15.58
N GLU A 516 13.28 10.79 16.69
CA GLU A 516 14.64 11.36 16.79
C GLU A 516 15.65 10.58 15.96
N SER A 517 15.61 9.26 15.99
CA SER A 517 16.45 8.40 15.15
C SER A 517 16.17 8.58 13.67
N SER A 518 14.88 8.62 13.29
CA SER A 518 14.46 8.87 11.92
C SER A 518 14.88 10.24 11.39
N GLU A 519 14.88 11.30 12.23
CA GLU A 519 15.38 12.61 11.85
C GLU A 519 16.90 12.57 11.59
N THR A 520 17.65 11.84 12.43
CA THR A 520 19.10 11.64 12.23
C THR A 520 19.39 10.93 10.91
N GLU A 521 18.69 9.83 10.64
CA GLU A 521 18.78 9.08 9.37
C GLU A 521 18.42 9.97 8.17
N GLN A 522 17.32 10.68 8.25
CA GLN A 522 16.85 11.57 7.19
C GLN A 522 17.90 12.63 6.84
N GLY A 523 18.52 13.22 7.85
CA GLY A 523 19.63 14.17 7.65
C GLY A 523 20.82 13.53 6.96
N ALA A 524 21.17 12.29 7.32
CA ALA A 524 22.28 11.54 6.80
C ALA A 524 22.02 11.03 5.37
N TYR A 525 20.89 10.36 5.13
CA TYR A 525 20.48 9.93 3.79
C TYR A 525 20.34 11.10 2.81
N GLY A 526 19.82 12.24 3.29
CA GLY A 526 19.75 13.46 2.48
C GLY A 526 21.13 13.99 2.05
N GLN A 527 22.17 13.82 2.86
CA GLN A 527 23.55 14.16 2.47
C GLN A 527 24.09 13.18 1.44
N ILE A 528 23.86 11.87 1.62
CA ILE A 528 24.23 10.82 0.67
C ILE A 528 23.54 11.06 -0.69
N ALA A 529 22.25 11.38 -0.69
CA ALA A 529 21.49 11.66 -1.91
C ALA A 529 22.05 12.86 -2.67
N ARG A 530 22.34 13.99 -1.98
CA ARG A 530 22.95 15.16 -2.62
C ARG A 530 24.32 14.86 -3.21
N ALA A 531 25.12 14.03 -2.55
CA ALA A 531 26.40 13.58 -3.09
C ALA A 531 26.22 12.72 -4.36
N ARG A 532 25.21 11.82 -4.37
CA ARG A 532 24.86 11.05 -5.57
C ARG A 532 24.43 11.95 -6.73
N PHE A 533 23.62 12.99 -6.47
CA PHE A 533 23.24 13.96 -7.50
C PHE A 533 24.46 14.72 -8.06
N ALA A 534 25.38 15.11 -7.20
CA ALA A 534 26.60 15.81 -7.63
C ALA A 534 27.51 14.92 -8.50
N LEU A 535 27.51 13.61 -8.28
CA LEU A 535 28.36 12.65 -9.01
C LEU A 535 27.69 12.07 -10.25
N LYS A 536 26.40 11.78 -10.18
CA LYS A 536 25.66 11.01 -11.22
C LYS A 536 24.57 11.82 -11.93
N GLY A 537 24.36 13.09 -11.53
CA GLY A 537 23.28 13.92 -12.08
C GLY A 537 21.90 13.53 -11.52
N ASN A 538 20.85 14.05 -12.14
CA ASN A 538 19.45 13.90 -11.69
C ASN A 538 18.71 12.73 -12.39
N GLU A 539 19.40 11.90 -13.18
CA GLU A 539 18.83 10.72 -13.85
C GLU A 539 18.77 9.52 -12.88
N ILE A 540 18.24 9.74 -11.69
CA ILE A 540 17.98 8.72 -10.66
C ILE A 540 16.58 8.88 -10.13
N TYR A 541 15.98 7.76 -9.74
CA TYR A 541 14.66 7.74 -9.11
C TYR A 541 14.75 7.55 -7.59
N PRO A 542 13.82 8.08 -6.79
CA PRO A 542 13.78 7.84 -5.35
C PRO A 542 13.13 6.50 -5.01
N ASP A 543 13.36 6.00 -3.81
CA ASP A 543 12.55 4.93 -3.26
C ASP A 543 11.04 5.27 -3.31
N ALA A 544 10.20 4.25 -3.42
CA ALA A 544 8.76 4.37 -3.34
C ALA A 544 8.33 4.89 -1.97
N THR A 545 7.26 5.66 -1.94
CA THR A 545 6.74 6.35 -0.73
C THR A 545 5.21 6.36 -0.64
N GLY A 546 4.53 5.46 -1.35
CA GLY A 546 3.06 5.45 -1.45
C GLY A 546 2.48 6.59 -2.30
N THR A 547 3.34 7.27 -3.07
CA THR A 547 2.95 8.37 -3.97
C THR A 547 3.00 7.94 -5.42
N LEU A 548 2.29 8.68 -6.27
CA LEU A 548 2.16 8.35 -7.68
C LEU A 548 3.52 8.29 -8.38
N ARG A 549 3.76 7.19 -9.10
CA ARG A 549 4.96 6.91 -9.89
C ARG A 549 4.60 6.41 -11.27
N LEU A 550 5.53 6.58 -12.18
CA LEU A 550 5.51 6.03 -13.52
C LEU A 550 6.64 5.00 -13.65
N SER A 551 6.32 3.77 -14.00
CA SER A 551 7.29 2.80 -14.49
C SER A 551 6.93 2.40 -15.93
N PHE A 552 7.85 1.76 -16.63
CA PHE A 552 7.66 1.37 -18.01
C PHE A 552 8.38 0.04 -18.26
N GLY A 553 8.01 -0.63 -19.32
CA GLY A 553 8.62 -1.89 -19.72
C GLY A 553 7.99 -2.45 -20.97
N GLU A 554 8.43 -3.61 -21.34
CA GLU A 554 7.99 -4.36 -22.50
C GLU A 554 7.09 -5.52 -22.05
N VAL A 555 6.06 -5.83 -22.83
CA VAL A 555 5.29 -7.07 -22.64
C VAL A 555 6.14 -8.24 -23.13
N ALA A 556 6.71 -8.99 -22.20
CA ALA A 556 7.66 -10.06 -22.53
C ALA A 556 7.63 -11.20 -21.52
N GLY A 557 7.62 -12.43 -22.02
CA GLY A 557 7.89 -13.63 -21.23
C GLY A 557 9.32 -13.63 -20.67
N TYR A 558 9.72 -14.74 -20.07
CA TYR A 558 11.06 -14.93 -19.51
C TYR A 558 11.48 -16.39 -19.59
N GLU A 559 12.73 -16.66 -19.22
CA GLU A 559 13.25 -18.01 -19.13
C GLU A 559 13.40 -18.43 -17.66
N GLU A 560 12.88 -19.59 -17.30
CA GLU A 560 13.01 -20.17 -15.97
C GLU A 560 13.42 -21.64 -16.07
N ASP A 561 14.52 -22.00 -15.43
CA ASP A 561 15.10 -23.35 -15.46
C ASP A 561 15.29 -23.91 -16.89
N GLY A 562 15.70 -23.06 -17.83
CA GLY A 562 15.91 -23.43 -19.24
C GLY A 562 14.61 -23.64 -20.03
N LYS A 563 13.48 -23.18 -19.52
CA LYS A 563 12.16 -23.23 -20.19
C LYS A 563 11.63 -21.84 -20.42
N ALA A 564 11.09 -21.60 -21.61
CA ALA A 564 10.40 -20.35 -21.92
C ALA A 564 9.06 -20.30 -21.20
N VAL A 565 8.83 -19.22 -20.45
CA VAL A 565 7.55 -18.87 -19.84
C VAL A 565 6.91 -17.80 -20.72
N PRO A 566 5.69 -18.04 -21.29
CA PRO A 566 5.08 -17.15 -22.28
C PRO A 566 4.63 -15.83 -21.63
N ALA A 567 4.56 -14.75 -22.45
CA ALA A 567 4.08 -13.46 -21.99
C ALA A 567 2.58 -13.44 -21.62
N PHE A 568 1.78 -14.35 -22.17
CA PHE A 568 0.33 -14.38 -22.00
C PHE A 568 -0.18 -15.72 -21.52
N THR A 569 -1.21 -15.70 -20.69
CA THR A 569 -2.12 -16.81 -20.43
C THR A 569 -3.43 -16.62 -21.20
N THR A 570 -4.31 -17.61 -21.22
CA THR A 570 -5.61 -17.56 -21.92
C THR A 570 -6.72 -18.17 -21.09
N PHE A 571 -7.99 -17.95 -21.46
CA PHE A 571 -9.10 -18.65 -20.83
C PHE A 571 -9.00 -20.18 -20.99
N ALA A 572 -8.47 -20.69 -22.11
CA ALA A 572 -8.20 -22.14 -22.23
C ALA A 572 -7.26 -22.63 -21.11
N GLY A 573 -6.22 -21.87 -20.80
CA GLY A 573 -5.30 -22.18 -19.71
C GLY A 573 -5.95 -22.19 -18.33
N LEU A 574 -6.89 -21.29 -18.06
CA LEU A 574 -7.68 -21.28 -16.82
C LEU A 574 -8.42 -22.60 -16.62
N TYR A 575 -9.19 -23.04 -17.64
CA TYR A 575 -9.95 -24.31 -17.56
C TYR A 575 -9.02 -25.51 -17.49
N GLN A 576 -7.89 -25.48 -18.20
CA GLN A 576 -6.90 -26.56 -18.11
C GLN A 576 -6.35 -26.67 -16.68
N ARG A 577 -5.97 -25.52 -16.06
CA ARG A 577 -5.45 -25.49 -14.67
C ARG A 577 -6.50 -26.01 -13.68
N ALA A 578 -7.75 -25.60 -13.81
CA ALA A 578 -8.83 -26.12 -12.99
C ALA A 578 -8.98 -27.62 -13.11
N ASN A 579 -8.94 -28.16 -14.35
CA ASN A 579 -9.02 -29.62 -14.63
C ASN A 579 -7.82 -30.38 -14.07
N ASP A 580 -6.59 -29.86 -14.19
CA ASP A 580 -5.37 -30.47 -13.66
C ASP A 580 -5.46 -30.65 -12.13
N HIS A 581 -6.15 -29.71 -11.45
CA HIS A 581 -6.45 -29.76 -10.02
C HIS A 581 -7.82 -30.37 -9.68
N GLN A 582 -8.49 -31.02 -10.65
CA GLN A 582 -9.80 -31.68 -10.46
C GLN A 582 -10.91 -30.73 -10.01
N ASN A 583 -10.81 -29.47 -10.38
CA ASN A 583 -11.73 -28.38 -9.97
C ASN A 583 -11.98 -28.36 -8.44
N ARG A 584 -10.91 -28.47 -7.65
CA ARG A 584 -10.95 -28.44 -6.18
C ARG A 584 -10.31 -27.16 -5.66
N GLU A 585 -10.84 -26.64 -4.57
CA GLU A 585 -10.29 -25.49 -3.87
C GLU A 585 -8.77 -25.64 -3.65
N PRO A 586 -7.98 -24.62 -3.96
CA PRO A 586 -8.36 -23.27 -4.42
C PRO A 586 -8.43 -23.08 -5.95
N PHE A 587 -8.47 -24.17 -6.72
CA PHE A 587 -8.52 -24.18 -8.19
C PHE A 587 -9.92 -24.51 -8.74
N ASP A 588 -10.96 -24.31 -7.93
CA ASP A 588 -12.35 -24.53 -8.32
C ASP A 588 -12.96 -23.26 -8.94
N LEU A 589 -13.58 -23.46 -10.11
CA LEU A 589 -14.27 -22.37 -10.81
C LEU A 589 -15.64 -22.10 -10.21
N PRO A 590 -16.09 -20.80 -10.17
CA PRO A 590 -17.47 -20.49 -9.82
C PRO A 590 -18.46 -21.18 -10.76
N PRO A 591 -19.68 -21.55 -10.31
CA PRO A 591 -20.70 -22.20 -11.14
C PRO A 591 -20.96 -21.45 -12.46
N ARG A 592 -21.01 -20.12 -12.42
CA ARG A 592 -21.19 -19.27 -13.59
C ARG A 592 -20.15 -19.55 -14.69
N TRP A 593 -18.88 -19.74 -14.31
CA TRP A 593 -17.78 -20.00 -15.24
C TRP A 593 -17.84 -21.41 -15.82
N ILE A 594 -18.39 -22.36 -15.09
CA ILE A 594 -18.66 -23.74 -15.58
C ILE A 594 -19.84 -23.71 -16.55
N ASP A 595 -20.98 -23.12 -16.16
CA ASP A 595 -22.24 -23.14 -16.93
C ASP A 595 -22.15 -22.31 -18.23
N ARG A 596 -21.29 -21.31 -18.27
CA ARG A 596 -21.14 -20.39 -19.42
C ARG A 596 -19.85 -20.61 -20.22
N HIS A 597 -19.16 -21.71 -19.98
CA HIS A 597 -17.90 -22.04 -20.68
C HIS A 597 -17.98 -21.81 -22.20
N ASP A 598 -19.05 -22.27 -22.84
CA ASP A 598 -19.23 -22.19 -24.28
C ASP A 598 -19.51 -20.79 -24.82
N LYS A 599 -19.71 -19.80 -23.95
CA LYS A 599 -19.88 -18.39 -24.34
C LYS A 599 -18.56 -17.67 -24.53
N LEU A 600 -17.46 -18.19 -23.97
CA LEU A 600 -16.15 -17.57 -24.05
C LEU A 600 -15.40 -17.97 -25.31
N ASN A 601 -14.64 -17.02 -25.83
CA ASN A 601 -13.55 -17.33 -26.73
C ASN A 601 -12.35 -17.82 -25.89
N LEU A 602 -12.12 -19.11 -25.85
CA LEU A 602 -11.06 -19.70 -25.04
C LEU A 602 -9.64 -19.25 -25.43
N GLY A 603 -9.47 -18.71 -26.64
CA GLY A 603 -8.20 -18.13 -27.11
C GLY A 603 -7.94 -16.70 -26.64
N THR A 604 -8.93 -16.03 -26.03
CA THR A 604 -8.73 -14.69 -25.48
C THR A 604 -7.66 -14.68 -24.40
N ARG A 605 -6.73 -13.74 -24.50
CA ARG A 605 -5.66 -13.55 -23.52
C ARG A 605 -6.27 -13.15 -22.17
N PHE A 606 -5.76 -13.75 -21.09
CA PHE A 606 -6.34 -13.58 -19.76
C PHE A 606 -5.46 -12.74 -18.84
N ASN A 607 -4.23 -13.18 -18.59
CA ASN A 607 -3.23 -12.38 -17.90
C ASN A 607 -1.98 -12.26 -18.78
N PHE A 608 -1.20 -11.22 -18.54
CA PHE A 608 0.09 -11.01 -19.20
C PHE A 608 1.16 -10.49 -18.24
N VAL A 609 2.41 -10.62 -18.64
CA VAL A 609 3.55 -10.13 -17.87
C VAL A 609 4.35 -9.08 -18.62
N THR A 610 4.93 -8.15 -17.84
CA THR A 610 5.79 -7.09 -18.37
C THR A 610 7.07 -6.95 -17.58
N THR A 611 8.08 -6.31 -18.20
CA THR A 611 9.33 -5.93 -17.54
C THR A 611 9.20 -4.65 -16.72
N ALA A 612 8.03 -4.02 -16.64
CA ALA A 612 7.85 -2.80 -15.84
C ALA A 612 8.13 -3.05 -14.35
N ASP A 613 8.91 -2.14 -13.76
CA ASP A 613 9.25 -2.20 -12.34
C ASP A 613 8.04 -1.87 -11.47
N VAL A 614 7.53 -2.87 -10.74
CA VAL A 614 6.39 -2.72 -9.83
C VAL A 614 6.69 -3.35 -8.47
N VAL A 615 6.12 -2.80 -7.43
CA VAL A 615 6.17 -3.34 -6.05
C VAL A 615 4.80 -3.25 -5.40
N GLY A 616 4.64 -3.83 -4.20
CA GLY A 616 3.38 -3.74 -3.44
C GLY A 616 2.87 -2.29 -3.33
N GLY A 617 1.57 -2.10 -3.58
CA GLY A 617 0.92 -0.79 -3.75
C GLY A 617 0.60 -0.45 -5.21
N ASN A 618 1.29 -1.06 -6.18
CA ASN A 618 0.91 -0.98 -7.59
C ASN A 618 -0.32 -1.82 -7.95
N SER A 619 -0.83 -2.66 -7.08
CA SER A 619 -2.10 -3.37 -7.28
C SER A 619 -3.20 -2.39 -7.65
N GLY A 620 -3.88 -2.63 -8.80
CA GLY A 620 -4.88 -1.76 -9.40
C GLY A 620 -4.31 -0.65 -10.28
N SER A 621 -2.99 -0.58 -10.48
CA SER A 621 -2.40 0.38 -11.42
C SER A 621 -2.82 0.07 -12.84
N PRO A 622 -3.26 1.09 -13.62
CA PRO A 622 -3.48 0.91 -15.05
C PRO A 622 -2.15 0.59 -15.75
N VAL A 623 -2.21 -0.35 -16.68
CA VAL A 623 -1.19 -0.53 -17.71
C VAL A 623 -1.67 0.20 -18.95
N VAL A 624 -0.91 1.18 -19.45
CA VAL A 624 -1.28 2.00 -20.60
C VAL A 624 -0.27 1.86 -21.72
N ASN A 625 -0.77 1.96 -22.97
CA ASN A 625 0.06 1.98 -24.15
C ASN A 625 0.60 3.41 -24.43
N GLU A 626 1.37 3.57 -25.52
CA GLU A 626 1.92 4.87 -25.96
C GLU A 626 0.84 5.90 -26.27
N ALA A 627 -0.36 5.47 -26.70
CA ALA A 627 -1.49 6.36 -26.94
C ALA A 627 -2.20 6.83 -25.65
N GLY A 628 -1.83 6.28 -24.49
CA GLY A 628 -2.48 6.57 -23.21
C GLY A 628 -3.79 5.79 -23.01
N GLU A 629 -4.00 4.70 -23.73
CA GLU A 629 -5.16 3.83 -23.56
C GLU A 629 -4.84 2.71 -22.55
N LEU A 630 -5.82 2.33 -21.73
CA LEU A 630 -5.69 1.22 -20.79
C LEU A 630 -5.70 -0.12 -21.54
N VAL A 631 -4.63 -0.88 -21.43
CA VAL A 631 -4.45 -2.21 -22.03
C VAL A 631 -4.42 -3.35 -21.02
N GLY A 632 -4.35 -3.02 -19.72
CA GLY A 632 -4.39 -4.00 -18.63
C GLY A 632 -4.41 -3.36 -17.26
N LEU A 633 -4.44 -4.22 -16.24
CA LEU A 633 -4.52 -3.82 -14.83
C LEU A 633 -3.53 -4.64 -14.00
N ILE A 634 -2.53 -4.01 -13.41
CA ILE A 634 -1.57 -4.70 -12.51
C ILE A 634 -2.31 -5.27 -11.31
N PHE A 635 -2.01 -6.53 -10.97
CA PHE A 635 -2.54 -7.14 -9.75
C PHE A 635 -1.48 -7.87 -8.92
N ASP A 636 -0.38 -8.32 -9.55
CA ASP A 636 0.66 -9.09 -8.88
C ASP A 636 2.05 -8.89 -9.53
N GLY A 637 3.03 -9.61 -9.05
CA GLY A 637 4.32 -9.87 -9.65
C GLY A 637 4.66 -11.36 -9.54
N ASN A 638 5.61 -11.87 -10.30
CA ASN A 638 6.11 -13.22 -10.10
C ASN A 638 7.03 -13.31 -8.86
N ILE A 639 7.39 -14.51 -8.42
CA ILE A 639 8.19 -14.71 -7.19
C ILE A 639 9.54 -13.98 -7.25
N GLN A 640 10.14 -13.88 -8.43
CA GLN A 640 11.41 -13.18 -8.65
C GLN A 640 11.28 -11.67 -8.46
N SER A 641 10.09 -11.10 -8.61
CA SER A 641 9.81 -9.68 -8.38
C SER A 641 9.87 -9.27 -6.91
N LEU A 642 9.82 -10.20 -5.96
CA LEU A 642 9.87 -9.91 -4.52
C LEU A 642 11.22 -9.31 -4.08
N ALA A 643 12.29 -9.50 -4.85
CA ALA A 643 13.55 -8.81 -4.68
C ALA A 643 13.47 -7.30 -5.00
N GLY A 644 12.42 -6.87 -5.72
CA GLY A 644 12.21 -5.50 -6.19
C GLY A 644 12.15 -4.44 -5.09
N ASP A 645 11.87 -4.82 -3.86
CA ASP A 645 11.98 -3.90 -2.71
C ASP A 645 13.42 -3.42 -2.48
N PHE A 646 14.43 -4.19 -2.91
CA PHE A 646 15.86 -3.89 -2.70
C PHE A 646 16.61 -3.61 -4.00
N ALA A 647 16.28 -4.30 -5.08
CA ALA A 647 16.85 -4.10 -6.39
C ALA A 647 15.93 -4.65 -7.48
N TYR A 648 15.86 -3.97 -8.61
CA TYR A 648 15.18 -4.47 -9.80
C TYR A 648 16.12 -5.37 -10.61
N SER A 649 15.56 -6.46 -11.18
CA SER A 649 16.25 -7.32 -12.15
C SER A 649 15.32 -7.57 -13.33
N GLY A 650 15.68 -7.12 -14.53
CA GLY A 650 14.88 -7.32 -15.74
C GLY A 650 14.97 -8.73 -16.32
N GLU A 651 15.84 -9.62 -15.82
CA GLU A 651 16.03 -10.96 -16.38
C GLU A 651 14.78 -11.84 -16.19
N GLN A 652 14.33 -12.00 -14.95
CA GLN A 652 13.21 -12.87 -14.61
C GLN A 652 12.08 -12.15 -13.88
N SER A 653 12.33 -10.98 -13.27
CA SER A 653 11.30 -10.22 -12.56
C SER A 653 10.25 -9.73 -13.53
N ARG A 654 8.98 -10.03 -13.25
CA ARG A 654 7.84 -9.61 -14.08
C ARG A 654 6.71 -9.07 -13.22
N SER A 655 6.11 -7.98 -13.67
CA SER A 655 4.79 -7.57 -13.21
C SER A 655 3.71 -8.38 -13.90
N VAL A 656 2.63 -8.68 -13.22
CA VAL A 656 1.50 -9.48 -13.73
C VAL A 656 0.25 -8.61 -13.80
N ALA A 657 -0.42 -8.64 -14.96
CA ALA A 657 -1.61 -7.83 -15.23
C ALA A 657 -2.78 -8.66 -15.77
N VAL A 658 -4.01 -8.23 -15.45
CA VAL A 658 -5.22 -8.70 -16.13
C VAL A 658 -5.30 -8.00 -17.48
N ASP A 659 -5.47 -8.78 -18.58
CA ASP A 659 -5.59 -8.24 -19.93
C ASP A 659 -6.93 -7.51 -20.11
N ALA A 660 -6.91 -6.34 -20.73
CA ALA A 660 -8.13 -5.57 -21.02
C ALA A 660 -9.13 -6.36 -21.88
N ALA A 661 -8.64 -7.20 -22.78
CA ALA A 661 -9.49 -8.08 -23.59
C ALA A 661 -10.29 -9.06 -22.71
N ALA A 662 -9.64 -9.65 -21.71
CA ALA A 662 -10.31 -10.55 -20.76
C ALA A 662 -11.33 -9.81 -19.90
N ILE A 663 -11.02 -8.58 -19.46
CA ILE A 663 -11.95 -7.75 -18.68
C ILE A 663 -13.23 -7.53 -19.47
N ILE A 664 -13.10 -7.08 -20.72
CA ILE A 664 -14.24 -6.80 -21.60
C ILE A 664 -15.04 -8.07 -21.92
N GLU A 665 -14.37 -9.17 -22.25
CA GLU A 665 -15.07 -10.42 -22.58
C GLU A 665 -15.76 -11.04 -21.34
N ALA A 666 -15.11 -11.02 -20.19
CA ALA A 666 -15.74 -11.52 -18.96
C ALA A 666 -16.97 -10.68 -18.58
N LEU A 667 -16.90 -9.37 -18.60
CA LEU A 667 -18.04 -8.49 -18.32
C LEU A 667 -19.20 -8.76 -19.27
N ASP A 668 -18.95 -8.90 -20.58
CA ASP A 668 -19.98 -9.13 -21.59
C ASP A 668 -20.57 -10.54 -21.49
N LYS A 669 -19.73 -11.60 -21.46
CA LYS A 669 -20.15 -12.99 -21.63
C LYS A 669 -20.49 -13.70 -20.32
N MET A 670 -19.76 -13.40 -19.24
CA MET A 670 -19.96 -14.08 -17.96
C MET A 670 -20.97 -13.34 -17.08
N TYR A 671 -20.95 -12.01 -17.09
CA TYR A 671 -21.74 -11.18 -16.16
C TYR A 671 -22.92 -10.47 -16.83
N ASP A 672 -23.10 -10.59 -18.15
CA ASP A 672 -24.13 -9.89 -18.92
C ASP A 672 -24.09 -8.34 -18.67
N ALA A 673 -22.89 -7.80 -18.43
CA ALA A 673 -22.65 -6.43 -18.02
C ALA A 673 -22.35 -5.48 -19.21
N LYS A 674 -23.10 -5.66 -20.32
CA LYS A 674 -22.95 -4.85 -21.54
C LYS A 674 -22.94 -3.35 -21.28
N PRO A 675 -23.78 -2.77 -20.38
CA PRO A 675 -23.71 -1.35 -20.05
C PRO A 675 -22.35 -0.91 -19.49
N LEU A 676 -21.69 -1.72 -18.66
CA LEU A 676 -20.34 -1.43 -18.18
C LEU A 676 -19.31 -1.51 -19.30
N VAL A 677 -19.42 -2.49 -20.18
CA VAL A 677 -18.55 -2.61 -21.38
C VAL A 677 -18.66 -1.36 -22.25
N ASP A 678 -19.88 -0.88 -22.50
CA ASP A 678 -20.13 0.31 -23.31
C ASP A 678 -19.56 1.58 -22.63
N GLU A 679 -19.65 1.68 -21.29
CA GLU A 679 -19.04 2.77 -20.54
C GLU A 679 -17.51 2.72 -20.61
N LEU A 680 -16.89 1.55 -20.43
CA LEU A 680 -15.43 1.36 -20.46
C LEU A 680 -14.80 1.65 -21.82
N VAL A 681 -15.45 1.20 -22.90
CA VAL A 681 -14.89 1.30 -24.27
C VAL A 681 -15.24 2.62 -24.93
N ALA A 682 -16.49 3.10 -24.80
CA ALA A 682 -16.96 4.26 -25.51
C ALA A 682 -17.08 5.53 -24.64
N GLY A 683 -16.83 5.42 -23.32
CA GLY A 683 -17.05 6.53 -22.38
C GLY A 683 -18.52 6.97 -22.33
N LYS A 684 -19.45 6.08 -22.68
CA LYS A 684 -20.89 6.39 -22.63
C LYS A 684 -21.41 6.11 -21.24
N PRO A 685 -22.05 7.09 -20.58
CA PRO A 685 -22.66 6.87 -19.30
C PRO A 685 -23.73 5.78 -19.37
N LEU A 686 -23.96 5.07 -18.26
CA LEU A 686 -25.14 4.22 -18.12
C LEU A 686 -26.37 5.01 -18.51
N SER A 687 -27.15 4.51 -19.47
CA SER A 687 -28.43 5.12 -19.81
C SER A 687 -29.28 5.17 -18.55
N ARG A 688 -29.53 6.37 -18.06
CA ARG A 688 -30.28 6.67 -16.84
C ARG A 688 -31.72 6.21 -16.94
#